data_7696a447555cf82fbd7187c7a905c263
#
_entry.id   7696a447555cf82fbd7187c7a905c263
#
_cell.length_a   1.000
_cell.length_b   1.000
_cell.length_c   1.000
_cell.angle_alpha   90.00
_cell.angle_beta   90.00
_cell.angle_gamma   90.00
#
_symmetry.space_group_name_H-M   'P 1'
#
loop_
_entity.id
_entity.type
_entity.pdbx_description
1 polymer ?
#
loop_
_entity_poly.entity_id
_entity_poly.type
_entity_poly.pdbx_seq_one_letter_code
_entity_poly.pdbx_strand_id
1 'polypeptide(L)'
;MSENFRSGGEILEAANHVFRCTMSASVGGLEYGEAEALREGIPHRPLPQSAVELHGIQLTPGPGGEAAVKYEAEAQFVAERIEALLREPAMIRQGEDLRPVRPGDIVILLRSPGSCAGHYRRALEARGIPVSAGAGGSVLDTGEAAVLRSFLQVLDNPLQDIPLEAVLASPVFRFTADHLGSIRAACPEGALFEALTRAGETGDTQAGAFLDLVQSLRQAARLENLTRLLEEIYARTHMEAVFAAMDGGEKRRRNLEFLYETAASFEQGGRRDLAQFLAFLDTAAQGGLQPEEAGGVPEAVSILSIHKSKGLEYPVVFLSNLSAAFNREDLRANVLVDAQLGIGCSALDRENRCRYPTLAKRAIAQRIQEENTSEELRVLYVAMTRAKDMLIMTYASRYLTKRLETIARQVTLGSNTALSQEADCLGHWILMTAMVRTEAGELFAQAGQPEETVVRGSPWRIRFHQRGPVQELEAPVLQTPDREPEPLPDVQTLLSFQYPHQAAVQAPSKVTATQLKGRELDREAAEQAMQPLLASTRRWRQPAFLTQRPLEGREIGTATHLAMQFLRYEACGSQAGVEAELNRLLAEGFLTARQARAVNRQWIGDFFRTELGQRLQRGQDVLREFKFSILADGRILQEDLTGEKLLLQGVVDCCFMEEDGITVLDFKTDRVRPGGEAAAAARYGGQIRTYGQALSRIFGKPVKKLLLYFFQTGKLQEVPWSKA
;
A
#
# COMPACT_ATOMS: atom_id res chain seq x y z
N MET A 1 -1.11 -23.42 -13.94
CA MET A 1 0.05 -22.87 -14.68
C MET A 1 1.29 -23.45 -14.06
N SER A 2 1.88 -24.47 -14.68
CA SER A 2 3.09 -25.16 -14.19
C SER A 2 4.40 -24.56 -14.71
N GLU A 3 4.33 -23.77 -15.79
CA GLU A 3 5.51 -23.13 -16.37
C GLU A 3 5.86 -21.83 -15.67
N ASN A 4 7.12 -21.70 -15.24
CA ASN A 4 7.69 -20.53 -14.62
C ASN A 4 8.79 -19.95 -15.53
N PHE A 5 8.64 -18.69 -15.88
CA PHE A 5 9.54 -17.96 -16.78
C PHE A 5 10.53 -17.04 -16.05
N ARG A 6 10.57 -17.12 -14.70
CA ARG A 6 11.31 -16.17 -13.84
C ARG A 6 12.54 -16.79 -13.20
N SER A 7 12.32 -17.91 -12.51
CA SER A 7 13.32 -18.53 -11.65
C SER A 7 14.11 -19.58 -12.41
N GLY A 8 15.40 -19.68 -12.11
CA GLY A 8 16.24 -20.74 -12.66
C GLY A 8 15.80 -22.13 -12.21
N GLY A 9 16.11 -23.13 -13.05
CA GLY A 9 15.67 -24.51 -12.85
C GLY A 9 16.06 -25.09 -11.49
N GLU A 10 17.23 -24.72 -10.94
CA GLU A 10 17.68 -25.19 -9.62
C GLU A 10 16.78 -24.71 -8.48
N ILE A 11 16.29 -23.46 -8.58
CA ILE A 11 15.38 -22.90 -7.57
C ILE A 11 14.00 -23.56 -7.67
N LEU A 12 13.51 -23.76 -8.90
CA LEU A 12 12.24 -24.45 -9.11
C LEU A 12 12.28 -25.90 -8.63
N GLU A 13 13.38 -26.59 -8.87
CA GLU A 13 13.59 -27.95 -8.38
C GLU A 13 13.64 -27.98 -6.85
N ALA A 14 14.30 -27.01 -6.21
CA ALA A 14 14.33 -26.89 -4.77
C ALA A 14 12.91 -26.64 -4.19
N ALA A 15 12.14 -25.76 -4.81
CA ALA A 15 10.74 -25.55 -4.42
C ALA A 15 9.91 -26.82 -4.60
N ASN A 16 9.99 -27.48 -5.75
CA ASN A 16 9.31 -28.75 -6.01
C ASN A 16 9.67 -29.82 -4.98
N HIS A 17 10.95 -29.93 -4.62
CA HIS A 17 11.41 -30.85 -3.60
C HIS A 17 10.76 -30.57 -2.24
N VAL A 18 10.79 -29.33 -1.79
CA VAL A 18 10.19 -28.92 -0.52
C VAL A 18 8.69 -29.27 -0.51
N PHE A 19 7.95 -28.90 -1.55
CA PHE A 19 6.49 -29.06 -1.56
C PHE A 19 6.03 -30.49 -1.81
N ARG A 20 6.80 -31.32 -2.53
CA ARG A 20 6.55 -32.78 -2.60
C ARG A 20 6.70 -33.47 -1.24
N CYS A 21 7.62 -33.01 -0.42
CA CYS A 21 7.83 -33.57 0.93
C CYS A 21 6.84 -33.07 1.98
N THR A 22 6.26 -31.88 1.78
CA THR A 22 5.49 -31.17 2.83
C THR A 22 4.01 -31.02 2.54
N MET A 23 3.61 -30.87 1.27
CA MET A 23 2.21 -30.70 0.89
C MET A 23 1.48 -32.03 0.76
N SER A 24 0.25 -32.02 1.26
CA SER A 24 -0.71 -33.11 1.10
C SER A 24 -2.13 -32.51 1.14
N ALA A 25 -3.14 -33.33 0.89
CA ALA A 25 -4.53 -32.91 0.98
C ALA A 25 -4.90 -32.33 2.37
N SER A 26 -4.26 -32.83 3.44
CA SER A 26 -4.46 -32.36 4.83
C SER A 26 -3.55 -31.18 5.22
N VAL A 27 -2.46 -30.95 4.50
CA VAL A 27 -1.52 -29.84 4.71
C VAL A 27 -1.27 -29.13 3.38
N GLY A 28 -1.79 -27.92 3.23
CA GLY A 28 -1.72 -27.18 1.98
C GLY A 28 -2.95 -27.31 1.09
N GLY A 29 -3.81 -28.32 1.32
CA GLY A 29 -5.10 -28.49 0.66
C GLY A 29 -5.04 -29.17 -0.72
N LEU A 30 -3.86 -29.68 -1.14
CA LEU A 30 -3.67 -30.42 -2.39
C LEU A 30 -2.51 -31.42 -2.27
N GLU A 31 -2.56 -32.49 -3.06
CA GLU A 31 -1.43 -33.39 -3.25
C GLU A 31 -0.47 -32.78 -4.28
N TYR A 32 0.76 -32.48 -3.86
CA TYR A 32 1.76 -31.88 -4.74
C TYR A 32 2.45 -32.94 -5.60
N GLY A 33 1.96 -33.13 -6.80
CA GLY A 33 2.46 -34.10 -7.77
C GLY A 33 3.13 -33.47 -8.98
N GLU A 34 3.29 -34.28 -10.04
CA GLU A 34 3.88 -33.83 -11.31
C GLU A 34 3.03 -32.78 -12.05
N ALA A 35 1.73 -32.73 -11.78
CA ALA A 35 0.81 -31.75 -12.37
C ALA A 35 1.00 -30.35 -11.77
N GLU A 36 1.36 -30.28 -10.49
CA GLU A 36 1.57 -29.05 -9.73
C GLU A 36 3.02 -28.59 -9.77
N ALA A 37 3.94 -29.48 -10.14
CA ALA A 37 5.37 -29.18 -10.17
C ALA A 37 5.68 -28.02 -11.13
N LEU A 38 6.48 -27.09 -10.63
CA LEU A 38 6.96 -25.96 -11.41
C LEU A 38 7.98 -26.45 -12.44
N ARG A 39 7.84 -25.97 -13.66
CA ARG A 39 8.75 -26.27 -14.77
C ARG A 39 9.36 -24.99 -15.31
N GLU A 40 10.60 -25.05 -15.69
CA GLU A 40 11.31 -23.95 -16.31
C GLU A 40 10.71 -23.70 -17.71
N GLY A 41 10.14 -22.51 -17.91
CA GLY A 41 9.53 -22.15 -19.20
C GLY A 41 10.55 -21.68 -20.24
N ILE A 42 11.71 -21.18 -19.79
CA ILE A 42 12.84 -20.79 -20.65
C ILE A 42 14.11 -21.35 -20.01
N PRO A 43 14.94 -22.16 -20.73
CA PRO A 43 16.20 -22.65 -20.22
C PRO A 43 17.13 -21.49 -19.83
N HIS A 44 17.61 -21.48 -18.59
CA HIS A 44 18.53 -20.46 -18.10
C HIS A 44 19.99 -20.96 -18.13
N ARG A 45 20.91 -20.03 -18.35
CA ARG A 45 22.35 -20.32 -18.25
C ARG A 45 22.71 -20.77 -16.82
N PRO A 46 23.47 -21.88 -16.66
CA PRO A 46 23.93 -22.34 -15.35
C PRO A 46 24.77 -21.27 -14.64
N LEU A 47 24.60 -21.15 -13.34
CA LEU A 47 25.43 -20.27 -12.52
C LEU A 47 26.70 -20.98 -12.08
N PRO A 48 27.83 -20.26 -11.93
CA PRO A 48 29.08 -20.88 -11.46
C PRO A 48 29.05 -21.26 -9.97
N GLN A 49 28.15 -20.68 -9.19
CA GLN A 49 27.94 -20.97 -7.78
C GLN A 49 26.60 -21.70 -7.54
N SER A 50 26.43 -22.28 -6.34
CA SER A 50 25.17 -22.91 -5.94
C SER A 50 24.02 -21.89 -5.92
N ALA A 51 22.93 -22.22 -6.59
CA ALA A 51 21.72 -21.40 -6.62
C ALA A 51 20.91 -21.49 -5.31
N VAL A 52 21.08 -22.57 -4.54
CA VAL A 52 20.31 -22.79 -3.28
C VAL A 52 21.27 -23.07 -2.13
N GLU A 53 21.16 -22.26 -1.07
CA GLU A 53 21.94 -22.43 0.14
C GLU A 53 21.01 -22.58 1.36
N LEU A 54 21.40 -23.46 2.30
CA LEU A 54 20.78 -23.57 3.61
C LEU A 54 21.85 -23.51 4.72
N HIS A 55 21.67 -22.58 5.64
CA HIS A 55 22.58 -22.37 6.76
C HIS A 55 21.85 -22.59 8.08
N GLY A 56 22.19 -23.69 8.76
CA GLY A 56 21.76 -23.97 10.12
C GLY A 56 22.72 -23.29 11.12
N ILE A 57 22.20 -22.46 12.02
CA ILE A 57 22.98 -21.69 12.99
C ILE A 57 22.61 -22.12 14.41
N GLN A 58 23.49 -22.90 15.04
CA GLN A 58 23.37 -23.27 16.45
C GLN A 58 23.87 -22.11 17.32
N LEU A 59 22.98 -21.56 18.14
CA LEU A 59 23.35 -20.51 19.10
C LEU A 59 23.94 -21.13 20.36
N THR A 60 25.14 -20.69 20.73
CA THR A 60 25.86 -21.14 21.93
C THR A 60 25.94 -20.01 22.95
N PRO A 61 25.97 -20.31 24.27
CA PRO A 61 26.23 -19.33 25.31
C PRO A 61 27.66 -18.77 25.16
N GLY A 62 27.86 -17.52 25.56
CA GLY A 62 29.17 -16.91 25.65
C GLY A 62 30.03 -17.49 26.80
N PRO A 63 31.30 -17.12 26.84
CA PRO A 63 32.25 -17.56 27.89
C PRO A 63 31.79 -17.25 29.31
N GLY A 64 31.02 -16.20 29.54
CA GLY A 64 30.42 -15.79 30.81
C GLY A 64 29.02 -16.38 31.07
N GLY A 65 28.54 -17.29 30.23
CA GLY A 65 27.16 -17.80 30.32
C GLY A 65 26.10 -16.89 29.70
N GLU A 66 26.50 -15.81 29.05
CA GLU A 66 25.62 -14.88 28.35
C GLU A 66 24.89 -15.57 27.20
N ALA A 67 23.59 -15.32 27.13
CA ALA A 67 22.78 -15.94 26.10
C ALA A 67 22.90 -15.14 24.78
N ALA A 68 23.31 -15.83 23.70
CA ALA A 68 23.24 -15.24 22.36
C ALA A 68 21.83 -14.79 22.00
N VAL A 69 21.67 -13.55 21.57
CA VAL A 69 20.40 -13.04 21.07
C VAL A 69 20.20 -13.55 19.65
N LYS A 70 19.12 -14.30 19.45
CA LYS A 70 18.84 -15.01 18.19
C LYS A 70 18.90 -14.09 16.97
N TYR A 71 18.20 -12.97 17.03
CA TYR A 71 18.08 -12.04 15.87
C TYR A 71 19.41 -11.35 15.55
N GLU A 72 20.24 -11.09 16.55
CA GLU A 72 21.55 -10.46 16.32
C GLU A 72 22.53 -11.42 15.67
N ALA A 73 22.64 -12.65 16.21
CA ALA A 73 23.55 -13.63 15.66
C ALA A 73 23.21 -14.05 14.22
N GLU A 74 21.91 -14.17 13.91
CA GLU A 74 21.45 -14.49 12.56
C GLU A 74 21.68 -13.29 11.61
N ALA A 75 21.36 -12.07 12.03
CA ALA A 75 21.53 -10.86 11.24
C ALA A 75 23.02 -10.62 10.92
N GLN A 76 23.92 -10.83 11.87
CA GLN A 76 25.37 -10.78 11.67
C GLN A 76 25.81 -11.81 10.61
N PHE A 77 25.34 -13.06 10.72
CA PHE A 77 25.65 -14.09 9.74
C PHE A 77 25.18 -13.70 8.33
N VAL A 78 23.94 -13.20 8.22
CA VAL A 78 23.38 -12.75 6.93
C VAL A 78 24.20 -11.61 6.35
N ALA A 79 24.58 -10.61 7.17
CA ALA A 79 25.42 -9.49 6.75
C ALA A 79 26.80 -9.95 6.27
N GLU A 80 27.43 -10.90 6.99
CA GLU A 80 28.70 -11.53 6.57
C GLU A 80 28.58 -12.26 5.22
N ARG A 81 27.48 -12.99 5.04
CA ARG A 81 27.24 -13.71 3.77
C ARG A 81 26.99 -12.75 2.61
N ILE A 82 26.25 -11.67 2.82
CA ILE A 82 26.05 -10.60 1.83
C ILE A 82 27.39 -9.93 1.50
N GLU A 83 28.17 -9.57 2.51
CA GLU A 83 29.51 -9.00 2.31
C GLU A 83 30.40 -9.92 1.47
N ALA A 84 30.38 -11.23 1.76
CA ALA A 84 31.14 -12.21 0.99
C ALA A 84 30.66 -12.29 -0.48
N LEU A 85 29.34 -12.24 -0.75
CA LEU A 85 28.78 -12.22 -2.09
C LEU A 85 29.13 -10.96 -2.88
N LEU A 86 29.34 -9.84 -2.20
CA LEU A 86 29.73 -8.56 -2.82
C LEU A 86 31.24 -8.45 -3.02
N ARG A 87 32.06 -9.02 -2.09
CA ARG A 87 33.53 -9.00 -2.16
C ARG A 87 34.08 -9.94 -3.21
N GLU A 88 33.57 -11.17 -3.26
CA GLU A 88 33.80 -12.15 -4.31
C GLU A 88 32.50 -12.25 -5.12
N PRO A 89 32.31 -11.36 -6.13
CA PRO A 89 31.00 -11.16 -6.69
C PRO A 89 30.38 -12.42 -7.25
N ALA A 90 29.28 -12.88 -6.61
CA ALA A 90 28.46 -13.93 -7.20
C ALA A 90 27.87 -13.44 -8.51
N MET A 91 27.79 -14.34 -9.48
CA MET A 91 27.25 -14.02 -10.80
C MET A 91 25.75 -14.22 -10.82
N ILE A 92 25.02 -13.25 -11.36
CA ILE A 92 23.56 -13.30 -11.59
C ILE A 92 23.25 -13.12 -13.06
N ARG A 93 22.07 -13.56 -13.50
CA ARG A 93 21.63 -13.52 -14.89
C ARG A 93 21.13 -12.12 -15.26
N GLN A 94 21.55 -11.64 -16.45
CA GLN A 94 21.04 -10.43 -17.07
C GLN A 94 20.75 -10.72 -18.55
N GLY A 95 19.51 -11.17 -18.85
CA GLY A 95 19.20 -11.74 -20.15
C GLY A 95 19.98 -13.02 -20.40
N GLU A 96 20.74 -13.08 -21.48
CA GLU A 96 21.61 -14.22 -21.83
C GLU A 96 22.99 -14.16 -21.17
N ASP A 97 23.36 -13.00 -20.57
CA ASP A 97 24.67 -12.78 -19.98
C ASP A 97 24.65 -12.96 -18.45
N LEU A 98 25.86 -13.02 -17.87
CA LEU A 98 26.07 -13.01 -16.42
C LEU A 98 26.75 -11.71 -16.00
N ARG A 99 26.29 -11.12 -14.90
CA ARG A 99 26.95 -9.97 -14.28
C ARG A 99 27.18 -10.18 -12.79
N PRO A 100 28.12 -9.45 -12.19
CA PRO A 100 28.29 -9.45 -10.74
C PRO A 100 27.08 -8.90 -10.01
N VAL A 101 26.78 -9.48 -8.83
CA VAL A 101 25.72 -9.04 -7.93
C VAL A 101 26.02 -7.66 -7.34
N ARG A 102 24.99 -6.87 -7.15
CA ARG A 102 25.04 -5.54 -6.50
C ARG A 102 24.10 -5.52 -5.28
N PRO A 103 24.27 -4.58 -4.35
CA PRO A 103 23.38 -4.48 -3.17
C PRO A 103 21.88 -4.43 -3.54
N GLY A 104 21.51 -3.69 -4.59
CA GLY A 104 20.12 -3.59 -5.05
C GLY A 104 19.51 -4.87 -5.63
N ASP A 105 20.31 -5.89 -5.92
CA ASP A 105 19.85 -7.20 -6.39
C ASP A 105 19.43 -8.12 -5.23
N ILE A 106 19.74 -7.74 -3.99
CA ILE A 106 19.58 -8.58 -2.80
C ILE A 106 18.39 -8.14 -1.99
N VAL A 107 17.53 -9.10 -1.63
CA VAL A 107 16.43 -8.88 -0.69
C VAL A 107 16.50 -9.86 0.48
N ILE A 108 16.24 -9.36 1.68
CA ILE A 108 16.02 -10.17 2.88
C ILE A 108 14.52 -10.26 3.12
N LEU A 109 13.96 -11.45 2.96
CA LEU A 109 12.55 -11.74 3.21
C LEU A 109 12.35 -12.30 4.62
N LEU A 110 11.47 -11.66 5.37
CA LEU A 110 11.11 -12.01 6.73
C LEU A 110 9.61 -12.28 6.84
N ARG A 111 9.20 -13.29 7.62
CA ARG A 111 7.77 -13.53 7.86
C ARG A 111 7.12 -12.37 8.61
N SER A 112 7.81 -11.83 9.62
CA SER A 112 7.35 -10.72 10.46
C SER A 112 8.55 -9.79 10.74
N PRO A 113 8.76 -8.75 9.93
CA PRO A 113 9.93 -7.87 10.05
C PRO A 113 9.90 -6.95 11.29
N GLY A 114 8.73 -6.65 11.86
CA GLY A 114 8.57 -5.64 12.91
C GLY A 114 9.52 -5.78 14.10
N SER A 115 9.77 -7.01 14.57
CA SER A 115 10.62 -7.28 15.73
C SER A 115 12.10 -7.52 15.40
N CYS A 116 12.44 -7.83 14.14
CA CYS A 116 13.79 -8.30 13.81
C CYS A 116 14.49 -7.49 12.70
N ALA A 117 13.78 -6.78 11.84
CA ALA A 117 14.38 -6.02 10.73
C ALA A 117 15.45 -5.02 11.18
N GLY A 118 15.28 -4.42 12.36
CA GLY A 118 16.25 -3.50 12.95
C GLY A 118 17.62 -4.12 13.21
N HIS A 119 17.68 -5.42 13.56
CA HIS A 119 18.95 -6.14 13.77
C HIS A 119 19.67 -6.38 12.44
N TYR A 120 18.94 -6.78 11.39
CA TYR A 120 19.52 -6.97 10.03
C TYR A 120 20.04 -5.66 9.48
N ARG A 121 19.29 -4.57 9.63
CA ARG A 121 19.75 -3.22 9.21
C ARG A 121 21.04 -2.84 9.90
N ARG A 122 21.09 -2.88 11.23
CA ARG A 122 22.30 -2.52 12.00
C ARG A 122 23.49 -3.38 11.60
N ALA A 123 23.31 -4.68 11.40
CA ALA A 123 24.39 -5.58 11.00
C ALA A 123 24.96 -5.27 9.60
N LEU A 124 24.11 -4.83 8.66
CA LEU A 124 24.52 -4.41 7.32
C LEU A 124 25.19 -3.03 7.34
N GLU A 125 24.58 -2.05 8.04
CA GLU A 125 25.12 -0.70 8.20
C GLU A 125 26.50 -0.72 8.86
N ALA A 126 26.71 -1.58 9.88
CA ALA A 126 28.01 -1.78 10.52
C ALA A 126 29.10 -2.29 9.57
N ARG A 127 28.74 -2.85 8.42
CA ARG A 127 29.65 -3.29 7.35
C ARG A 127 29.69 -2.33 6.16
N GLY A 128 29.06 -1.17 6.27
CA GLY A 128 29.01 -0.18 5.19
C GLY A 128 28.15 -0.62 3.99
N ILE A 129 27.27 -1.62 4.18
CA ILE A 129 26.36 -2.08 3.12
C ILE A 129 25.09 -1.24 3.15
N PRO A 130 24.76 -0.54 2.04
CA PRO A 130 23.56 0.29 2.00
C PRO A 130 22.29 -0.56 2.12
N VAL A 131 21.34 -0.11 2.94
CA VAL A 131 20.10 -0.82 3.24
C VAL A 131 18.90 0.06 2.95
N SER A 132 17.99 -0.44 2.14
CA SER A 132 16.62 0.05 2.05
C SER A 132 15.73 -0.85 2.92
N ALA A 133 15.47 -0.42 4.11
CA ALA A 133 14.53 -1.12 4.98
C ALA A 133 13.14 -0.57 4.67
N GLY A 134 12.35 -1.29 3.90
CA GLY A 134 10.91 -1.09 3.86
C GLY A 134 10.38 -1.20 5.28
N ALA A 135 10.09 -0.05 5.88
CA ALA A 135 9.96 0.14 7.31
C ALA A 135 9.17 -0.96 8.02
N GLY A 136 9.81 -1.71 8.86
CA GLY A 136 9.13 -2.49 9.89
C GLY A 136 8.63 -1.54 10.98
N GLY A 137 7.34 -1.28 11.03
CA GLY A 137 6.68 -0.43 12.01
C GLY A 137 5.88 0.71 11.37
N SER A 138 4.81 1.11 12.03
CA SER A 138 4.06 2.31 11.64
C SER A 138 4.90 3.56 11.89
N VAL A 139 4.81 4.57 11.04
CA VAL A 139 5.37 5.90 11.34
C VAL A 139 4.85 6.42 12.67
N LEU A 140 3.60 6.08 13.00
CA LEU A 140 2.97 6.48 14.26
C LEU A 140 3.60 5.89 15.53
N ASP A 141 4.44 4.84 15.39
CA ASP A 141 5.19 4.23 16.49
C ASP A 141 6.55 4.92 16.72
N THR A 142 6.91 5.90 15.88
CA THR A 142 8.17 6.64 16.03
C THR A 142 8.02 7.78 17.05
N GLY A 143 9.12 8.13 17.72
CA GLY A 143 9.11 9.12 18.80
C GLY A 143 8.60 10.50 18.35
N GLU A 144 9.05 10.98 17.18
CA GLU A 144 8.61 12.25 16.59
C GLU A 144 7.11 12.28 16.26
N ALA A 145 6.61 11.19 15.71
CA ALA A 145 5.19 11.06 15.39
C ALA A 145 4.33 10.95 16.66
N ALA A 146 4.81 10.22 17.67
CA ALA A 146 4.13 10.11 18.96
C ALA A 146 4.02 11.47 19.66
N VAL A 147 5.09 12.30 19.62
CA VAL A 147 5.07 13.66 20.18
C VAL A 147 4.09 14.54 19.40
N LEU A 148 4.14 14.54 18.07
CA LEU A 148 3.20 15.33 17.26
C LEU A 148 1.75 14.91 17.52
N ARG A 149 1.46 13.59 17.51
CA ARG A 149 0.12 13.07 17.82
C ARG A 149 -0.35 13.48 19.21
N SER A 150 0.51 13.35 20.22
CA SER A 150 0.19 13.79 21.59
C SER A 150 -0.08 15.30 21.64
N PHE A 151 0.67 16.11 20.89
CA PHE A 151 0.44 17.54 20.83
C PHE A 151 -0.91 17.87 20.18
N LEU A 152 -1.26 17.21 19.09
CA LEU A 152 -2.61 17.35 18.49
C LEU A 152 -3.72 16.93 19.46
N GLN A 153 -3.51 15.88 20.28
CA GLN A 153 -4.45 15.47 21.34
C GLN A 153 -4.59 16.54 22.41
N VAL A 154 -3.50 17.19 22.81
CA VAL A 154 -3.53 18.31 23.78
C VAL A 154 -4.26 19.53 23.20
N LEU A 155 -4.10 19.81 21.91
CA LEU A 155 -4.84 20.89 21.24
C LEU A 155 -6.34 20.60 21.17
N ASP A 156 -6.73 19.36 20.96
CA ASP A 156 -8.14 18.93 21.00
C ASP A 156 -8.68 18.98 22.42
N ASN A 157 -8.06 18.25 23.34
CA ASN A 157 -8.44 18.19 24.75
C ASN A 157 -7.21 18.26 25.68
N PRO A 158 -6.93 19.42 26.31
CA PRO A 158 -5.76 19.61 27.17
C PRO A 158 -5.85 18.91 28.52
N LEU A 159 -7.03 18.40 28.92
CA LEU A 159 -7.23 17.71 30.19
C LEU A 159 -6.78 16.25 30.18
N GLN A 160 -6.10 15.81 29.12
CA GLN A 160 -5.52 14.48 29.03
C GLN A 160 -4.08 14.51 29.54
N ASP A 161 -3.84 14.04 30.77
CA ASP A 161 -2.55 14.12 31.45
C ASP A 161 -1.44 13.37 30.69
N ILE A 162 -1.70 12.15 30.18
CA ILE A 162 -0.69 11.33 29.49
C ILE A 162 -0.15 12.01 28.22
N PRO A 163 -0.99 12.45 27.26
CA PRO A 163 -0.50 13.20 26.11
C PRO A 163 0.21 14.50 26.49
N LEU A 164 -0.31 15.22 27.49
CA LEU A 164 0.28 16.47 27.96
C LEU A 164 1.69 16.24 28.52
N GLU A 165 1.86 15.24 29.39
CA GLU A 165 3.17 14.88 29.93
C GLU A 165 4.15 14.48 28.83
N ALA A 166 3.72 13.67 27.86
CA ALA A 166 4.54 13.26 26.72
C ALA A 166 5.03 14.47 25.89
N VAL A 167 4.17 15.46 25.71
CA VAL A 167 4.53 16.70 25.01
C VAL A 167 5.51 17.53 25.81
N LEU A 168 5.22 17.79 27.09
CA LEU A 168 6.05 18.63 27.96
C LEU A 168 7.45 18.04 28.13
N ALA A 169 7.56 16.74 28.38
CA ALA A 169 8.84 16.04 28.53
C ALA A 169 9.61 15.85 27.20
N SER A 170 8.99 16.14 26.04
CA SER A 170 9.61 15.95 24.73
C SER A 170 10.85 16.85 24.53
N PRO A 171 11.75 16.49 23.60
CA PRO A 171 12.89 17.33 23.23
C PRO A 171 12.52 18.72 22.72
N VAL A 172 11.28 18.90 22.32
CA VAL A 172 10.73 20.18 21.82
C VAL A 172 10.49 21.16 22.96
N PHE A 173 9.85 20.71 24.04
CA PHE A 173 9.45 21.58 25.16
C PHE A 173 10.37 21.48 26.39
N ARG A 174 11.10 20.37 26.57
CA ARG A 174 12.19 20.17 27.52
C ARG A 174 11.85 20.40 29.00
N PHE A 175 10.61 20.13 29.43
CA PHE A 175 10.32 20.09 30.85
C PHE A 175 11.03 18.89 31.49
N THR A 176 11.78 19.11 32.56
CA THR A 176 12.40 18.02 33.30
C THR A 176 11.42 17.33 34.23
N ALA A 177 11.69 16.09 34.60
CA ALA A 177 10.86 15.36 35.55
C ALA A 177 10.73 16.08 36.91
N ASP A 178 11.81 16.70 37.36
CA ASP A 178 11.82 17.49 38.61
C ASP A 178 10.94 18.74 38.49
N HIS A 179 10.97 19.39 37.31
CA HIS A 179 10.14 20.56 37.05
C HIS A 179 8.64 20.18 37.04
N LEU A 180 8.28 19.13 36.29
CA LEU A 180 6.90 18.61 36.28
C LEU A 180 6.46 18.12 37.66
N GLY A 181 7.35 17.48 38.40
CA GLY A 181 7.12 17.07 39.79
C GLY A 181 6.84 18.26 40.72
N SER A 182 7.57 19.38 40.59
CA SER A 182 7.35 20.60 41.38
C SER A 182 6.04 21.26 41.03
N ILE A 183 5.66 21.34 39.75
CA ILE A 183 4.36 21.85 39.30
C ILE A 183 3.22 21.00 39.89
N ARG A 184 3.34 19.69 39.84
CA ARG A 184 2.33 18.77 40.38
C ARG A 184 2.25 18.81 41.92
N ALA A 185 3.40 18.94 42.61
CA ALA A 185 3.44 19.06 44.06
C ALA A 185 2.78 20.35 44.56
N ALA A 186 2.85 21.44 43.81
CA ALA A 186 2.20 22.71 44.10
C ALA A 186 0.67 22.65 43.91
N CYS A 187 0.17 21.76 43.04
CA CYS A 187 -1.25 21.51 42.80
C CYS A 187 -1.52 20.00 42.67
N PRO A 188 -1.68 19.26 43.79
CA PRO A 188 -1.77 17.81 43.81
C PRO A 188 -3.05 17.24 43.20
N GLU A 189 -4.16 18.00 43.21
CA GLU A 189 -5.47 17.61 42.75
C GLU A 189 -5.79 18.21 41.37
N GLY A 190 -6.70 17.58 40.63
CA GLY A 190 -7.14 18.00 39.31
C GLY A 190 -6.24 17.54 38.15
N ALA A 191 -6.50 18.01 36.94
CA ALA A 191 -5.73 17.70 35.77
C ALA A 191 -4.35 18.39 35.78
N LEU A 192 -3.35 17.78 35.14
CA LEU A 192 -1.99 18.38 35.04
C LEU A 192 -2.04 19.75 34.35
N PHE A 193 -2.95 19.95 33.40
CA PHE A 193 -3.15 21.25 32.74
C PHE A 193 -3.56 22.35 33.68
N GLU A 194 -4.36 22.06 34.70
CA GLU A 194 -4.76 23.01 35.73
C GLU A 194 -3.57 23.39 36.65
N ALA A 195 -2.75 22.40 36.99
CA ALA A 195 -1.52 22.62 37.74
C ALA A 195 -0.53 23.50 36.95
N LEU A 196 -0.40 23.23 35.64
CA LEU A 196 0.45 24.02 34.74
C LEU A 196 -0.07 25.46 34.60
N THR A 197 -1.39 25.64 34.50
CA THR A 197 -2.02 26.99 34.45
C THR A 197 -1.67 27.79 35.70
N ARG A 198 -1.83 27.20 36.89
CA ARG A 198 -1.43 27.83 38.15
C ARG A 198 0.04 28.18 38.21
N ALA A 199 0.92 27.28 37.73
CA ALA A 199 2.34 27.56 37.70
C ALA A 199 2.66 28.77 36.81
N GLY A 200 2.05 28.86 35.61
CA GLY A 200 2.19 30.04 34.75
C GLY A 200 1.70 31.34 35.41
N GLU A 201 0.54 31.33 36.10
CA GLU A 201 0.00 32.46 36.82
C GLU A 201 0.88 32.89 38.01
N THR A 202 1.63 31.95 38.60
CA THR A 202 2.54 32.23 39.75
C THR A 202 3.96 32.60 39.29
N GLY A 203 4.19 32.74 37.97
CA GLY A 203 5.45 33.28 37.42
C GLY A 203 6.39 32.24 36.82
N ASP A 204 5.96 31.00 36.60
CA ASP A 204 6.71 30.02 35.83
C ASP A 204 6.69 30.41 34.36
N THR A 205 7.82 30.93 33.88
CA THR A 205 7.94 31.46 32.51
C THR A 205 7.83 30.35 31.42
N GLN A 206 8.31 29.15 31.72
CA GLN A 206 8.24 28.02 30.76
C GLN A 206 6.81 27.51 30.66
N ALA A 207 6.11 27.38 31.79
CA ALA A 207 4.70 27.03 31.81
C ALA A 207 3.84 28.08 31.10
N GLY A 208 4.07 29.36 31.37
CA GLY A 208 3.36 30.48 30.75
C GLY A 208 3.53 30.48 29.21
N ALA A 209 4.77 30.36 28.72
CA ALA A 209 5.04 30.34 27.29
C ALA A 209 4.37 29.12 26.57
N PHE A 210 4.36 27.97 27.23
CA PHE A 210 3.64 26.80 26.70
C PHE A 210 2.14 27.01 26.63
N LEU A 211 1.54 27.58 27.66
CA LEU A 211 0.11 27.84 27.71
C LEU A 211 -0.32 28.85 26.64
N ASP A 212 0.42 29.94 26.46
CA ASP A 212 0.18 30.92 25.39
C ASP A 212 0.25 30.30 24.01
N LEU A 213 1.24 29.43 23.78
CA LEU A 213 1.36 28.67 22.54
C LEU A 213 0.13 27.77 22.32
N VAL A 214 -0.24 26.96 23.31
CA VAL A 214 -1.39 26.05 23.22
C VAL A 214 -2.68 26.83 22.99
N GLN A 215 -2.89 27.93 23.69
CA GLN A 215 -4.09 28.75 23.53
C GLN A 215 -4.22 29.32 22.12
N SER A 216 -3.13 29.81 21.53
CA SER A 216 -3.15 30.37 20.19
C SER A 216 -3.32 29.30 19.14
N LEU A 217 -2.67 28.13 19.26
CA LEU A 217 -2.84 27.01 18.33
C LEU A 217 -4.24 26.38 18.42
N ARG A 218 -4.86 26.37 19.58
CA ARG A 218 -6.27 25.97 19.74
C ARG A 218 -7.25 26.93 19.05
N GLN A 219 -6.92 28.22 18.99
CA GLN A 219 -7.68 29.18 18.17
C GLN A 219 -7.50 28.90 16.68
N ALA A 220 -6.26 28.66 16.22
CA ALA A 220 -5.97 28.27 14.86
C ALA A 220 -6.69 26.98 14.46
N ALA A 221 -6.67 25.94 15.31
CA ALA A 221 -7.36 24.66 15.08
C ALA A 221 -8.88 24.79 14.85
N ARG A 222 -9.51 25.86 15.36
CA ARG A 222 -10.94 26.14 15.15
C ARG A 222 -11.24 26.91 13.87
N LEU A 223 -10.29 27.69 13.38
CA LEU A 223 -10.49 28.62 12.28
C LEU A 223 -9.84 28.16 10.97
N GLU A 224 -8.80 27.36 11.07
CA GLU A 224 -7.97 26.95 9.95
C GLU A 224 -8.14 25.46 9.64
N ASN A 225 -7.57 25.03 8.54
CA ASN A 225 -7.51 23.63 8.14
C ASN A 225 -6.33 22.90 8.83
N LEU A 226 -6.32 21.57 8.78
CA LEU A 226 -5.31 20.75 9.45
C LEU A 226 -3.89 20.97 8.93
N THR A 227 -3.74 21.13 7.62
CA THR A 227 -2.43 21.40 7.01
C THR A 227 -1.86 22.72 7.50
N ARG A 228 -2.68 23.75 7.58
CA ARG A 228 -2.27 25.05 8.09
C ARG A 228 -1.93 24.99 9.57
N LEU A 229 -2.73 24.26 10.36
CA LEU A 229 -2.43 24.02 11.79
C LEU A 229 -1.07 23.32 11.97
N LEU A 230 -0.77 22.30 11.15
CA LEU A 230 0.53 21.61 11.21
C LEU A 230 1.68 22.53 10.82
N GLU A 231 1.53 23.34 9.77
CA GLU A 231 2.52 24.36 9.40
C GLU A 231 2.80 25.33 10.56
N GLU A 232 1.77 25.82 11.25
CA GLU A 232 1.92 26.68 12.42
C GLU A 232 2.61 25.96 13.59
N ILE A 233 2.25 24.70 13.85
CA ILE A 233 2.93 23.87 14.85
C ILE A 233 4.41 23.78 14.53
N TYR A 234 4.77 23.39 13.31
CA TYR A 234 6.18 23.22 12.91
C TYR A 234 6.96 24.54 12.98
N ALA A 235 6.38 25.63 12.47
CA ALA A 235 7.02 26.94 12.48
C ALA A 235 7.25 27.50 13.89
N ARG A 236 6.29 27.31 14.80
CA ARG A 236 6.36 27.89 16.15
C ARG A 236 7.11 27.03 17.18
N THR A 237 7.09 25.72 16.99
CA THR A 237 7.79 24.77 17.88
C THR A 237 9.17 24.39 17.38
N HIS A 238 9.50 24.68 16.13
CA HIS A 238 10.70 24.23 15.43
C HIS A 238 10.89 22.71 15.51
N MET A 239 9.78 21.95 15.61
CA MET A 239 9.78 20.50 15.83
C MET A 239 10.59 19.76 14.77
N GLU A 240 10.47 20.12 13.50
CA GLU A 240 11.23 19.51 12.41
C GLU A 240 12.74 19.67 12.60
N ALA A 241 13.19 20.88 12.95
CA ALA A 241 14.61 21.16 13.16
C ALA A 241 15.16 20.42 14.41
N VAL A 242 14.35 20.37 15.49
CA VAL A 242 14.72 19.65 16.72
C VAL A 242 14.93 18.16 16.44
N PHE A 243 13.98 17.52 15.77
CA PHE A 243 14.09 16.10 15.45
C PHE A 243 15.12 15.80 14.34
N ALA A 244 15.31 16.72 13.40
CA ALA A 244 16.36 16.59 12.38
C ALA A 244 17.77 16.66 12.95
N ALA A 245 17.96 17.34 14.09
CA ALA A 245 19.26 17.41 14.78
C ALA A 245 19.61 16.16 15.63
N MET A 246 18.67 15.21 15.77
CA MET A 246 18.86 13.98 16.53
C MET A 246 19.40 12.84 15.64
N ASP A 247 19.86 11.75 16.27
CA ASP A 247 20.27 10.55 15.55
C ASP A 247 19.19 10.06 14.58
N GLY A 248 19.58 9.82 13.32
CA GLY A 248 18.65 9.48 12.26
C GLY A 248 17.72 10.63 11.84
N GLY A 249 18.17 11.88 12.02
CA GLY A 249 17.39 13.09 11.85
C GLY A 249 16.69 13.23 10.50
N GLU A 250 17.35 12.85 9.41
CA GLU A 250 16.75 12.86 8.07
C GLU A 250 15.51 11.95 7.97
N LYS A 251 15.56 10.78 8.63
CA LYS A 251 14.41 9.88 8.70
C LYS A 251 13.28 10.47 9.54
N ARG A 252 13.63 11.09 10.67
CA ARG A 252 12.66 11.74 11.56
C ARG A 252 11.95 12.90 10.86
N ARG A 253 12.70 13.72 10.11
CA ARG A 253 12.13 14.80 9.30
C ARG A 253 11.15 14.25 8.26
N ARG A 254 11.51 13.20 7.51
CA ARG A 254 10.62 12.55 6.55
C ARG A 254 9.36 11.97 7.19
N ASN A 255 9.44 11.45 8.41
CA ASN A 255 8.26 10.96 9.13
C ASN A 255 7.29 12.09 9.47
N LEU A 256 7.78 13.28 9.85
CA LEU A 256 6.94 14.46 10.08
C LEU A 256 6.34 15.01 8.78
N GLU A 257 7.13 15.07 7.69
CA GLU A 257 6.64 15.43 6.35
C GLU A 257 5.52 14.47 5.89
N PHE A 258 5.71 13.17 6.10
CA PHE A 258 4.70 12.17 5.77
C PHE A 258 3.40 12.35 6.56
N LEU A 259 3.47 12.73 7.82
CA LEU A 259 2.28 13.05 8.61
C LEU A 259 1.56 14.31 8.11
N TYR A 260 2.31 15.30 7.63
CA TYR A 260 1.75 16.47 6.95
C TYR A 260 1.04 16.09 5.65
N GLU A 261 1.67 15.27 4.80
CA GLU A 261 1.05 14.75 3.57
C GLU A 261 -0.20 13.90 3.87
N THR A 262 -0.17 13.12 4.95
CA THR A 262 -1.31 12.35 5.42
C THR A 262 -2.48 13.26 5.83
N ALA A 263 -2.21 14.36 6.52
CA ALA A 263 -3.21 15.35 6.87
C ALA A 263 -3.77 16.06 5.63
N ALA A 264 -2.91 16.42 4.67
CA ALA A 264 -3.33 17.02 3.40
C ALA A 264 -4.25 16.07 2.59
N SER A 265 -3.90 14.79 2.54
CA SER A 265 -4.73 13.77 1.90
C SER A 265 -6.07 13.57 2.62
N PHE A 266 -6.06 13.61 3.95
CA PHE A 266 -7.28 13.51 4.76
C PHE A 266 -8.23 14.69 4.49
N GLU A 267 -7.71 15.90 4.34
CA GLU A 267 -8.48 17.10 4.01
C GLU A 267 -9.09 17.06 2.61
N GLN A 268 -8.37 16.51 1.63
CA GLN A 268 -8.90 16.31 0.28
C GLN A 268 -10.14 15.43 0.24
N GLY A 269 -10.30 14.53 1.23
CA GLY A 269 -11.51 13.77 1.46
C GLY A 269 -12.69 14.56 2.06
N GLY A 270 -12.60 15.90 2.12
CA GLY A 270 -13.66 16.78 2.64
C GLY A 270 -13.77 16.81 4.16
N ARG A 271 -12.83 16.26 4.88
CA ARG A 271 -12.78 16.20 6.35
C ARG A 271 -11.78 17.25 6.86
N ARG A 272 -12.22 18.09 7.82
CA ARG A 272 -11.39 19.22 8.31
C ARG A 272 -11.26 19.27 9.82
N ASP A 273 -11.86 18.35 10.54
CA ASP A 273 -11.93 18.34 12.00
C ASP A 273 -10.74 17.60 12.61
N LEU A 274 -10.07 18.23 13.58
CA LEU A 274 -8.93 17.68 14.31
C LEU A 274 -9.28 16.38 15.04
N ALA A 275 -10.46 16.31 15.68
CA ALA A 275 -10.89 15.09 16.37
C ALA A 275 -11.11 13.92 15.42
N GLN A 276 -11.63 14.17 14.21
CA GLN A 276 -11.78 13.15 13.17
C GLN A 276 -10.42 12.70 12.64
N PHE A 277 -9.45 13.60 12.51
CA PHE A 277 -8.09 13.26 12.11
C PHE A 277 -7.39 12.38 13.15
N LEU A 278 -7.52 12.70 14.43
CA LEU A 278 -6.99 11.87 15.51
C LEU A 278 -7.60 10.46 15.50
N ALA A 279 -8.92 10.34 15.33
CA ALA A 279 -9.59 9.03 15.18
C ALA A 279 -9.13 8.27 13.94
N PHE A 280 -8.85 8.97 12.84
CA PHE A 280 -8.24 8.38 11.65
C PHE A 280 -6.84 7.85 11.95
N LEU A 281 -5.97 8.62 12.61
CA LEU A 281 -4.63 8.17 12.99
C LEU A 281 -4.67 6.95 13.92
N ASP A 282 -5.63 6.88 14.86
CA ASP A 282 -5.82 5.73 15.75
C ASP A 282 -6.20 4.46 14.98
N THR A 283 -7.05 4.59 13.97
CA THR A 283 -7.43 3.49 13.10
C THR A 283 -6.26 3.07 12.18
N ALA A 284 -5.55 4.05 11.64
CA ALA A 284 -4.40 3.84 10.77
C ALA A 284 -3.21 3.20 11.51
N ALA A 285 -3.04 3.48 12.80
CA ALA A 285 -2.04 2.83 13.64
C ALA A 285 -2.22 1.30 13.69
N GLN A 286 -3.46 0.81 13.73
CA GLN A 286 -3.78 -0.62 13.70
C GLN A 286 -3.48 -1.25 12.33
N GLY A 287 -3.58 -0.48 11.24
CA GLY A 287 -3.28 -0.90 9.87
C GLY A 287 -1.81 -0.76 9.45
N GLY A 288 -0.96 -0.13 10.27
CA GLY A 288 0.45 0.12 9.98
C GLY A 288 0.65 1.20 8.91
N LEU A 289 0.40 2.47 9.28
CA LEU A 289 0.62 3.63 8.40
C LEU A 289 2.11 3.74 8.03
N GLN A 290 2.43 3.64 6.75
CA GLN A 290 3.80 3.70 6.22
C GLN A 290 3.84 4.63 5.01
N PRO A 291 4.91 5.42 4.84
CA PRO A 291 5.15 6.11 3.58
C PRO A 291 5.22 5.07 2.47
N GLU A 292 4.59 5.33 1.34
CA GLU A 292 4.95 4.63 0.12
C GLU A 292 6.37 5.07 -0.22
N GLU A 293 7.34 4.21 0.04
CA GLU A 293 8.69 4.46 -0.48
C GLU A 293 8.59 4.41 -2.01
N ALA A 294 8.52 5.59 -2.60
CA ALA A 294 8.67 5.77 -4.04
C ALA A 294 10.08 5.32 -4.41
N GLY A 295 10.20 4.07 -4.89
CA GLY A 295 11.41 3.50 -5.43
C GLY A 295 12.52 3.35 -4.38
N GLY A 296 12.78 2.11 -3.94
CA GLY A 296 13.95 1.81 -3.11
C GLY A 296 15.20 2.40 -3.76
N VAL A 297 16.17 2.81 -2.95
CA VAL A 297 17.48 3.28 -3.45
C VAL A 297 18.01 2.16 -4.37
N PRO A 298 18.22 2.41 -5.67
CA PRO A 298 18.49 1.34 -6.64
C PRO A 298 19.73 0.50 -6.33
N GLU A 299 20.56 0.93 -5.39
CA GLU A 299 21.83 0.30 -5.00
C GLU A 299 21.86 -0.14 -3.54
N ALA A 300 20.71 -0.43 -2.91
CA ALA A 300 20.65 -0.84 -1.51
C ALA A 300 19.99 -2.21 -1.34
N VAL A 301 20.45 -2.98 -0.34
CA VAL A 301 19.82 -4.26 0.08
C VAL A 301 18.43 -3.97 0.65
N SER A 302 17.42 -4.65 0.17
CA SER A 302 16.04 -4.48 0.63
C SER A 302 15.68 -5.45 1.75
N ILE A 303 14.97 -4.97 2.80
CA ILE A 303 14.41 -5.83 3.85
C ILE A 303 12.89 -5.74 3.81
N LEU A 304 12.22 -6.83 3.46
CA LEU A 304 10.77 -6.86 3.24
C LEU A 304 10.07 -8.01 3.97
N SER A 305 8.76 -7.86 4.21
CA SER A 305 7.96 -9.03 4.56
C SER A 305 7.66 -9.88 3.33
N ILE A 306 7.48 -11.20 3.53
CA ILE A 306 7.09 -12.12 2.45
C ILE A 306 5.80 -11.62 1.76
N HIS A 307 4.85 -11.06 2.52
CA HIS A 307 3.60 -10.54 1.94
C HIS A 307 3.81 -9.34 1.01
N LYS A 308 4.69 -8.40 1.39
CA LYS A 308 5.02 -7.24 0.55
C LYS A 308 5.80 -7.62 -0.70
N SER A 309 6.47 -8.78 -0.71
CA SER A 309 7.19 -9.28 -1.89
C SER A 309 6.27 -9.93 -2.93
N LYS A 310 4.96 -10.08 -2.64
CA LYS A 310 4.02 -10.70 -3.59
C LYS A 310 3.92 -9.86 -4.86
N GLY A 311 4.20 -10.49 -6.01
CA GLY A 311 4.25 -9.82 -7.32
C GLY A 311 5.63 -9.28 -7.71
N LEU A 312 6.56 -9.17 -6.75
CA LEU A 312 7.94 -8.77 -7.01
C LEU A 312 8.84 -9.98 -7.23
N GLU A 313 10.03 -9.76 -7.77
CA GLU A 313 11.05 -10.78 -8.00
C GLU A 313 12.44 -10.19 -7.80
N TYR A 314 13.38 -11.00 -7.30
CA TYR A 314 14.72 -10.54 -6.98
C TYR A 314 15.77 -11.55 -7.44
N PRO A 315 16.93 -11.08 -7.94
CA PRO A 315 18.01 -11.98 -8.32
C PRO A 315 18.50 -12.84 -7.14
N VAL A 316 18.69 -12.25 -5.96
CA VAL A 316 19.18 -12.92 -4.76
C VAL A 316 18.19 -12.71 -3.60
N VAL A 317 17.67 -13.79 -3.07
CA VAL A 317 16.74 -13.79 -1.95
C VAL A 317 17.36 -14.46 -0.73
N PHE A 318 17.46 -13.73 0.37
CA PHE A 318 17.70 -14.27 1.70
C PHE A 318 16.36 -14.52 2.39
N LEU A 319 16.00 -15.76 2.60
CA LEU A 319 14.84 -16.14 3.38
C LEU A 319 15.29 -16.44 4.81
N SER A 320 15.13 -15.46 5.69
CA SER A 320 15.73 -15.45 7.02
C SER A 320 14.70 -15.50 8.15
N ASN A 321 15.18 -15.73 9.38
CA ASN A 321 14.34 -15.92 10.58
C ASN A 321 13.35 -17.10 10.42
N LEU A 322 13.76 -18.15 9.74
CA LEU A 322 12.94 -19.33 9.49
C LEU A 322 12.54 -20.08 10.77
N SER A 323 13.23 -19.85 11.88
CA SER A 323 12.90 -20.42 13.19
C SER A 323 11.87 -19.61 13.98
N ALA A 324 11.28 -18.57 13.39
CA ALA A 324 10.18 -17.82 14.00
C ALA A 324 8.93 -18.72 14.11
N ALA A 325 8.40 -18.85 15.32
CA ALA A 325 7.20 -19.65 15.55
C ALA A 325 5.98 -19.02 14.86
N PHE A 326 5.08 -19.87 14.38
CA PHE A 326 3.78 -19.42 13.84
C PHE A 326 2.97 -18.70 14.90
N ASN A 327 2.27 -17.64 14.52
CA ASN A 327 1.36 -16.95 15.44
C ASN A 327 0.15 -17.84 15.73
N ARG A 328 -0.12 -18.07 17.02
CA ARG A 328 -1.26 -18.85 17.54
C ARG A 328 -2.12 -18.03 18.51
N GLU A 329 -2.01 -16.72 18.47
CA GLU A 329 -2.70 -15.82 19.41
C GLU A 329 -4.22 -15.90 19.22
N ASP A 330 -4.68 -15.98 17.98
CA ASP A 330 -6.10 -16.11 17.66
C ASP A 330 -6.77 -17.34 18.31
N LEU A 331 -6.02 -18.44 18.46
CA LEU A 331 -6.53 -19.66 19.10
C LEU A 331 -6.79 -19.50 20.62
N ARG A 332 -6.25 -18.45 21.24
CA ARG A 332 -6.42 -18.16 22.67
C ARG A 332 -7.69 -17.37 22.98
N ALA A 333 -8.36 -16.83 21.98
CA ALA A 333 -9.60 -16.07 22.15
C ALA A 333 -10.63 -16.86 22.96
N ASN A 334 -11.44 -16.19 23.77
CA ASN A 334 -12.46 -16.84 24.60
C ASN A 334 -13.55 -17.52 23.76
N VAL A 335 -13.85 -16.96 22.61
CA VAL A 335 -14.82 -17.46 21.63
C VAL A 335 -14.10 -17.61 20.30
N LEU A 336 -14.22 -18.78 19.69
CA LEU A 336 -13.76 -19.06 18.34
C LEU A 336 -14.97 -19.26 17.44
N VAL A 337 -14.86 -18.83 16.20
CA VAL A 337 -15.94 -18.94 15.20
C VAL A 337 -15.39 -19.60 13.94
N ASP A 338 -16.11 -20.58 13.44
CA ASP A 338 -15.83 -21.28 12.20
C ASP A 338 -17.09 -21.33 11.33
N ALA A 339 -16.93 -21.18 10.02
CA ALA A 339 -18.06 -21.12 9.09
C ALA A 339 -18.89 -22.43 9.03
N GLN A 340 -18.28 -23.58 9.31
CA GLN A 340 -18.92 -24.90 9.25
C GLN A 340 -19.26 -25.46 10.62
N LEU A 341 -18.36 -25.26 11.61
CA LEU A 341 -18.51 -25.81 12.96
C LEU A 341 -19.24 -24.83 13.91
N GLY A 342 -19.53 -23.60 13.48
CA GLY A 342 -20.24 -22.61 14.28
C GLY A 342 -19.38 -21.93 15.34
N ILE A 343 -19.85 -21.86 16.58
CA ILE A 343 -19.23 -21.10 17.67
C ILE A 343 -18.74 -22.03 18.77
N GLY A 344 -17.47 -21.88 19.14
CA GLY A 344 -16.85 -22.60 20.26
C GLY A 344 -16.42 -21.65 21.37
N CYS A 345 -16.94 -21.81 22.57
CA CYS A 345 -16.59 -20.99 23.73
C CYS A 345 -15.90 -21.79 24.83
N SER A 346 -15.24 -21.07 25.75
CA SER A 346 -14.77 -21.65 26.99
C SER A 346 -15.92 -21.71 28.01
N ALA A 347 -16.04 -22.84 28.73
CA ALA A 347 -16.94 -22.97 29.86
C ALA A 347 -16.30 -22.35 31.11
N LEU A 348 -17.13 -21.70 31.93
CA LEU A 348 -16.74 -21.09 33.20
C LEU A 348 -17.37 -21.89 34.34
N ASP A 349 -16.53 -22.49 35.15
CA ASP A 349 -16.93 -23.04 36.43
C ASP A 349 -16.73 -21.97 37.51
N ARG A 350 -17.83 -21.40 37.97
CA ARG A 350 -17.81 -20.28 38.93
C ARG A 350 -17.51 -20.77 40.34
N GLU A 351 -17.87 -22.02 40.69
CA GLU A 351 -17.65 -22.58 41.99
C GLU A 351 -16.17 -22.88 42.24
N ASN A 352 -15.52 -23.49 41.25
CA ASN A 352 -14.10 -23.82 41.31
C ASN A 352 -13.21 -22.71 40.74
N ARG A 353 -13.78 -21.60 40.32
CA ARG A 353 -13.08 -20.42 39.69
C ARG A 353 -12.14 -20.83 38.56
N CYS A 354 -12.51 -21.83 37.78
CA CYS A 354 -11.73 -22.27 36.65
C CYS A 354 -12.47 -22.09 35.33
N ARG A 355 -11.69 -21.99 34.25
CA ARG A 355 -12.16 -21.90 32.87
C ARG A 355 -11.50 -23.00 32.06
N TYR A 356 -12.30 -23.70 31.27
CA TYR A 356 -11.80 -24.77 30.40
C TYR A 356 -12.44 -24.69 29.00
N PRO A 357 -11.70 -25.09 27.93
CA PRO A 357 -12.24 -25.12 26.60
C PRO A 357 -13.27 -26.21 26.43
N THR A 358 -14.42 -25.90 25.85
CA THR A 358 -15.40 -26.90 25.44
C THR A 358 -14.89 -27.75 24.28
N LEU A 359 -15.51 -28.91 24.05
CA LEU A 359 -15.18 -29.79 22.93
C LEU A 359 -15.34 -29.04 21.58
N ALA A 360 -16.41 -28.26 21.41
CA ALA A 360 -16.63 -27.44 20.26
C ALA A 360 -15.47 -26.41 20.03
N LYS A 361 -15.03 -25.74 21.10
CA LYS A 361 -13.88 -24.83 21.03
C LYS A 361 -12.60 -25.56 20.61
N ARG A 362 -12.36 -26.76 21.13
CA ARG A 362 -11.16 -27.55 20.76
C ARG A 362 -11.19 -27.97 19.30
N ALA A 363 -12.35 -28.45 18.82
CA ALA A 363 -12.51 -28.83 17.40
C ALA A 363 -12.29 -27.64 16.46
N ILE A 364 -12.89 -26.49 16.77
CA ILE A 364 -12.69 -25.28 15.98
C ILE A 364 -11.22 -24.81 16.03
N ALA A 365 -10.59 -24.83 17.22
CA ALA A 365 -9.19 -24.45 17.36
C ALA A 365 -8.26 -25.34 16.53
N GLN A 366 -8.51 -26.65 16.50
CA GLN A 366 -7.75 -27.59 15.68
C GLN A 366 -7.91 -27.25 14.18
N ARG A 367 -9.13 -27.02 13.73
CA ARG A 367 -9.40 -26.67 12.33
C ARG A 367 -8.73 -25.36 11.92
N ILE A 368 -8.85 -24.31 12.74
CA ILE A 368 -8.17 -23.03 12.49
C ILE A 368 -6.65 -23.24 12.44
N GLN A 369 -6.10 -24.09 13.29
CA GLN A 369 -4.67 -24.41 13.26
C GLN A 369 -4.26 -25.11 11.96
N GLU A 370 -5.04 -26.06 11.46
CA GLU A 370 -4.80 -26.75 10.19
C GLU A 370 -4.87 -25.77 8.99
N GLU A 371 -5.85 -24.88 9.00
CA GLU A 371 -5.99 -23.82 7.97
C GLU A 371 -4.81 -22.84 8.02
N ASN A 372 -4.41 -22.38 9.22
CA ASN A 372 -3.26 -21.51 9.40
C ASN A 372 -1.96 -22.18 8.94
N THR A 373 -1.77 -23.45 9.28
CA THR A 373 -0.59 -24.23 8.86
C THR A 373 -0.55 -24.33 7.32
N SER A 374 -1.68 -24.58 6.69
CA SER A 374 -1.80 -24.62 5.23
C SER A 374 -1.51 -23.26 4.58
N GLU A 375 -1.93 -22.16 5.20
CA GLU A 375 -1.62 -20.83 4.71
C GLU A 375 -0.14 -20.47 4.86
N GLU A 376 0.50 -20.82 5.99
CA GLU A 376 1.94 -20.62 6.17
C GLU A 376 2.76 -21.40 5.14
N LEU A 377 2.31 -22.59 4.75
CA LEU A 377 2.97 -23.35 3.67
C LEU A 377 2.85 -22.68 2.31
N ARG A 378 1.69 -22.05 2.00
CA ARG A 378 1.51 -21.22 0.81
C ARG A 378 2.39 -19.97 0.86
N VAL A 379 2.55 -19.36 2.04
CA VAL A 379 3.47 -18.23 2.24
C VAL A 379 4.91 -18.64 1.96
N LEU A 380 5.33 -19.83 2.40
CA LEU A 380 6.65 -20.38 2.07
C LEU A 380 6.83 -20.56 0.55
N TYR A 381 5.81 -21.08 -0.13
CA TYR A 381 5.81 -21.22 -1.59
C TYR A 381 6.03 -19.87 -2.28
N VAL A 382 5.28 -18.86 -1.86
CA VAL A 382 5.44 -17.49 -2.38
C VAL A 382 6.87 -17.00 -2.15
N ALA A 383 7.43 -17.18 -0.94
CA ALA A 383 8.76 -16.71 -0.59
C ALA A 383 9.85 -17.35 -1.46
N MET A 384 9.83 -18.69 -1.61
CA MET A 384 10.82 -19.41 -2.41
C MET A 384 10.78 -19.01 -3.89
N THR A 385 9.58 -18.78 -4.44
CA THR A 385 9.39 -18.40 -5.84
C THR A 385 9.68 -16.91 -6.12
N ARG A 386 10.14 -16.12 -5.14
CA ARG A 386 10.62 -14.75 -5.37
C ARG A 386 12.05 -14.71 -5.91
N ALA A 387 12.82 -15.73 -5.67
CA ALA A 387 14.21 -15.82 -6.13
C ALA A 387 14.27 -16.14 -7.64
N LYS A 388 15.15 -15.43 -8.34
CA LYS A 388 15.46 -15.66 -9.75
C LYS A 388 16.70 -16.55 -9.89
N ASP A 389 17.77 -16.19 -9.20
CA ASP A 389 19.11 -16.73 -9.39
C ASP A 389 19.66 -17.43 -8.15
N MET A 390 19.44 -16.86 -6.98
CA MET A 390 19.93 -17.43 -5.72
C MET A 390 18.89 -17.35 -4.62
N LEU A 391 18.72 -18.47 -3.89
CA LEU A 391 17.88 -18.59 -2.70
C LEU A 391 18.76 -19.03 -1.52
N ILE A 392 18.92 -18.18 -0.54
CA ILE A 392 19.74 -18.43 0.65
C ILE A 392 18.82 -18.45 1.86
N MET A 393 18.75 -19.58 2.53
CA MET A 393 17.85 -19.83 3.66
C MET A 393 18.65 -19.90 4.96
N THR A 394 18.19 -19.20 6.01
CA THR A 394 18.86 -19.21 7.33
C THR A 394 17.91 -19.67 8.44
N TYR A 395 18.42 -20.53 9.30
CA TYR A 395 17.72 -21.02 10.47
C TYR A 395 18.60 -20.90 11.70
N ALA A 396 18.28 -19.99 12.62
CA ALA A 396 19.03 -19.80 13.86
C ALA A 396 18.22 -20.25 15.08
N SER A 397 18.80 -21.10 15.93
CA SER A 397 18.16 -21.58 17.16
C SER A 397 19.16 -22.06 18.20
N ARG A 398 18.84 -21.90 19.49
CA ARG A 398 19.57 -22.53 20.60
C ARG A 398 19.35 -24.04 20.66
N TYR A 399 18.31 -24.54 20.02
CA TYR A 399 17.90 -25.93 20.05
C TYR A 399 17.98 -26.60 18.67
N LEU A 400 18.83 -26.07 17.76
CA LEU A 400 18.94 -26.59 16.40
C LEU A 400 19.35 -28.07 16.41
N THR A 401 20.42 -28.43 17.13
CA THR A 401 20.90 -29.84 17.24
C THR A 401 19.79 -30.77 17.72
N LYS A 402 19.08 -30.41 18.78
CA LYS A 402 17.98 -31.23 19.30
C LYS A 402 16.84 -31.36 18.28
N ARG A 403 16.55 -30.31 17.52
CA ARG A 403 15.54 -30.33 16.45
C ARG A 403 15.98 -31.27 15.32
N LEU A 404 17.25 -31.16 14.89
CA LEU A 404 17.82 -32.05 13.89
C LEU A 404 17.75 -33.55 14.34
N GLU A 405 18.07 -33.85 15.58
CA GLU A 405 17.93 -35.21 16.14
C GLU A 405 16.47 -35.69 16.05
N THR A 406 15.51 -34.85 16.35
CA THR A 406 14.09 -35.19 16.28
C THR A 406 13.64 -35.46 14.86
N ILE A 407 14.01 -34.59 13.95
CA ILE A 407 13.68 -34.71 12.51
C ILE A 407 14.34 -35.95 11.92
N ALA A 408 15.62 -36.18 12.20
CA ALA A 408 16.37 -37.32 11.66
C ALA A 408 15.77 -38.69 12.03
N ARG A 409 15.10 -38.78 13.18
CA ARG A 409 14.40 -40.02 13.62
C ARG A 409 13.05 -40.24 12.95
N GLN A 410 12.43 -39.21 12.41
CA GLN A 410 11.04 -39.26 11.95
C GLN A 410 10.92 -39.07 10.43
N VAL A 411 11.88 -38.39 9.82
CA VAL A 411 11.83 -38.09 8.39
C VAL A 411 12.00 -39.36 7.57
N THR A 412 11.17 -39.50 6.55
CA THR A 412 11.23 -40.61 5.58
C THR A 412 11.28 -40.07 4.16
N LEU A 413 11.69 -40.93 3.24
CA LEU A 413 11.56 -40.65 1.82
C LEU A 413 10.09 -40.64 1.42
N GLY A 414 9.62 -39.56 0.83
CA GLY A 414 8.24 -39.40 0.37
C GLY A 414 7.43 -38.43 1.23
N SER A 415 6.13 -38.70 1.38
CA SER A 415 5.24 -37.80 2.13
C SER A 415 5.46 -37.90 3.64
N ASN A 416 5.77 -36.76 4.26
CA ASN A 416 5.96 -36.64 5.70
C ASN A 416 4.80 -35.85 6.32
N THR A 417 3.56 -36.22 6.00
CA THR A 417 2.34 -35.48 6.37
C THR A 417 2.23 -35.24 7.85
N ALA A 418 2.46 -36.26 8.72
CA ALA A 418 2.39 -36.11 10.17
C ALA A 418 3.43 -35.09 10.67
N LEU A 419 4.67 -35.22 10.24
CA LEU A 419 5.76 -34.30 10.59
C LEU A 419 5.50 -32.88 10.08
N SER A 420 4.88 -32.76 8.89
CA SER A 420 4.48 -31.46 8.31
C SER A 420 3.36 -30.78 9.12
N GLN A 421 2.42 -31.54 9.67
CA GLN A 421 1.34 -31.02 10.53
C GLN A 421 1.87 -30.53 11.89
N GLU A 422 2.92 -31.14 12.41
CA GLU A 422 3.55 -30.77 13.68
C GLU A 422 4.47 -29.55 13.56
N ALA A 423 4.71 -29.04 12.34
CA ALA A 423 5.58 -27.89 12.13
C ALA A 423 5.08 -26.66 12.89
N ASP A 424 6.00 -25.99 13.56
CA ASP A 424 5.78 -24.79 14.37
C ASP A 424 6.40 -23.52 13.77
N CYS A 425 7.18 -23.67 12.70
CA CYS A 425 7.86 -22.59 11.99
C CYS A 425 8.18 -23.02 10.54
N LEU A 426 8.42 -22.06 9.65
CA LEU A 426 8.78 -22.31 8.25
C LEU A 426 10.04 -23.17 8.14
N GLY A 427 11.01 -22.95 9.00
CA GLY A 427 12.29 -23.68 8.98
C GLY A 427 12.15 -25.15 9.35
N HIS A 428 11.10 -25.56 10.02
CA HIS A 428 10.85 -26.98 10.29
C HIS A 428 10.67 -27.73 8.97
N TRP A 429 9.86 -27.23 8.05
CA TRP A 429 9.68 -27.82 6.72
C TRP A 429 10.97 -27.84 5.91
N ILE A 430 11.75 -26.74 5.94
CA ILE A 430 13.02 -26.67 5.21
C ILE A 430 14.04 -27.66 5.77
N LEU A 431 14.20 -27.75 7.10
CA LEU A 431 15.12 -28.71 7.71
C LEU A 431 14.70 -30.15 7.43
N MET A 432 13.40 -30.47 7.53
CA MET A 432 12.86 -31.79 7.22
C MET A 432 13.20 -32.21 5.80
N THR A 433 13.01 -31.33 4.83
CA THR A 433 13.29 -31.59 3.42
C THR A 433 14.78 -31.61 3.11
N ALA A 434 15.59 -30.85 3.84
CA ALA A 434 17.06 -30.90 3.74
C ALA A 434 17.61 -32.22 4.26
N MET A 435 17.04 -32.79 5.33
CA MET A 435 17.50 -34.04 5.95
C MET A 435 17.28 -35.31 5.10
N VAL A 436 16.61 -35.23 3.95
CA VAL A 436 16.53 -36.29 2.96
C VAL A 436 17.46 -36.09 1.75
N ARG A 437 18.38 -35.13 1.82
CA ARG A 437 19.31 -34.80 0.73
C ARG A 437 20.73 -35.27 1.02
N THR A 438 21.46 -35.66 -0.03
CA THR A 438 22.86 -36.10 0.07
C THR A 438 23.81 -35.02 0.59
N GLU A 439 23.43 -33.74 0.41
CA GLU A 439 24.23 -32.58 0.84
C GLU A 439 24.09 -32.24 2.34
N ALA A 440 23.21 -32.94 3.06
CA ALA A 440 22.93 -32.67 4.48
C ALA A 440 23.92 -33.33 5.46
N GLY A 441 25.06 -33.84 5.00
CA GLY A 441 26.05 -34.55 5.84
C GLY A 441 26.46 -33.77 7.11
N GLU A 442 26.66 -32.45 7.02
CA GLU A 442 26.95 -31.62 8.20
C GLU A 442 25.80 -31.60 9.21
N LEU A 443 24.54 -31.60 8.76
CA LEU A 443 23.36 -31.63 9.63
C LEU A 443 23.20 -33.01 10.28
N PHE A 444 23.44 -34.10 9.52
CA PHE A 444 23.43 -35.46 10.08
C PHE A 444 24.52 -35.67 11.12
N ALA A 445 25.73 -35.19 10.89
CA ALA A 445 26.81 -35.20 11.86
C ALA A 445 26.43 -34.55 13.19
N GLN A 446 25.68 -33.47 13.14
CA GLN A 446 25.17 -32.76 14.32
C GLN A 446 23.98 -33.47 14.98
N ALA A 447 23.19 -34.21 14.21
CA ALA A 447 22.08 -35.03 14.73
C ALA A 447 22.54 -36.33 15.37
N GLY A 448 23.80 -36.70 15.24
CA GLY A 448 24.35 -37.97 15.77
C GLY A 448 23.72 -39.21 15.11
N GLN A 449 23.18 -39.07 13.91
CA GLN A 449 22.54 -40.17 13.18
C GLN A 449 23.36 -40.48 11.91
N PRO A 450 23.34 -41.73 11.43
CA PRO A 450 23.95 -42.08 10.16
C PRO A 450 23.23 -41.38 9.01
N GLU A 451 23.99 -41.09 7.98
CA GLU A 451 23.49 -40.51 6.74
C GLU A 451 22.67 -41.54 5.94
N GLU A 452 21.34 -41.46 6.08
CA GLU A 452 20.42 -42.25 5.24
C GLU A 452 19.82 -41.34 4.17
N THR A 453 20.55 -41.07 3.11
CA THR A 453 20.10 -40.13 2.13
C THR A 453 19.90 -40.72 0.77
N VAL A 454 18.94 -40.17 0.06
CA VAL A 454 18.60 -40.77 -1.25
C VAL A 454 18.03 -39.79 -2.30
N VAL A 455 17.91 -38.50 -2.05
CA VAL A 455 17.42 -37.59 -3.07
C VAL A 455 18.59 -36.98 -3.83
N ARG A 456 18.64 -37.26 -5.13
CA ARG A 456 19.54 -36.61 -6.09
C ARG A 456 18.74 -35.56 -6.85
N GLY A 457 19.23 -34.36 -6.92
CA GLY A 457 18.68 -33.23 -7.67
C GLY A 457 19.76 -32.18 -7.85
N SER A 458 19.37 -30.95 -8.19
CA SER A 458 20.31 -29.84 -8.20
C SER A 458 20.91 -29.63 -6.82
N PRO A 459 22.24 -29.56 -6.68
CA PRO A 459 22.90 -29.59 -5.39
C PRO A 459 22.60 -28.33 -4.56
N TRP A 460 22.21 -28.55 -3.30
CA TRP A 460 22.12 -27.48 -2.33
C TRP A 460 23.46 -27.33 -1.62
N ARG A 461 23.80 -26.10 -1.25
CA ARG A 461 24.91 -25.86 -0.32
C ARG A 461 24.36 -25.82 1.11
N ILE A 462 24.48 -26.93 1.82
CA ILE A 462 23.97 -27.05 3.20
C ILE A 462 25.16 -26.96 4.14
N ARG A 463 25.09 -26.05 5.14
CA ARG A 463 26.15 -25.78 6.09
C ARG A 463 25.62 -25.64 7.52
N PHE A 464 26.42 -26.08 8.47
CA PHE A 464 26.17 -25.92 9.90
C PHE A 464 27.16 -24.92 10.52
N HIS A 465 26.65 -24.01 11.32
CA HIS A 465 27.44 -22.97 11.97
C HIS A 465 27.16 -22.94 13.47
N GLN A 466 28.17 -22.58 14.27
CA GLN A 466 28.00 -22.27 15.69
C GLN A 466 28.29 -20.79 15.90
N ARG A 467 27.41 -20.10 16.65
CA ARG A 467 27.54 -18.68 16.94
C ARG A 467 27.25 -18.40 18.42
N GLY A 468 28.17 -17.69 19.05
CA GLY A 468 28.03 -17.14 20.39
C GLY A 468 27.32 -15.78 20.41
N PRO A 469 27.30 -15.12 21.58
CA PRO A 469 26.87 -13.72 21.69
C PRO A 469 27.68 -12.84 20.76
N VAL A 470 27.02 -11.89 20.14
CA VAL A 470 27.66 -10.90 19.29
C VAL A 470 28.38 -9.91 20.19
N GLN A 471 29.71 -9.76 20.04
CA GLN A 471 30.39 -8.61 20.55
C GLN A 471 29.95 -7.40 19.74
N GLU A 472 29.53 -6.32 20.41
CA GLU A 472 29.24 -5.07 19.73
C GLU A 472 30.46 -4.68 18.90
N LEU A 473 30.30 -4.73 17.59
CA LEU A 473 31.24 -4.06 16.71
C LEU A 473 31.03 -2.57 16.98
N GLU A 474 32.06 -1.94 17.56
CA GLU A 474 32.10 -0.48 17.57
C GLU A 474 31.84 -0.05 16.12
N ALA A 475 30.78 0.73 15.94
CA ALA A 475 30.47 1.27 14.62
C ALA A 475 31.75 1.92 14.09
N PRO A 476 32.21 1.56 12.89
CA PRO A 476 33.36 2.25 12.34
C PRO A 476 33.00 3.74 12.38
N VAL A 477 33.79 4.52 13.13
CA VAL A 477 33.71 5.96 13.02
C VAL A 477 33.95 6.23 11.54
N LEU A 478 32.88 6.62 10.86
CA LEU A 478 32.96 7.07 9.48
C LEU A 478 34.01 8.20 9.51
N GLN A 479 35.24 7.86 9.20
CA GLN A 479 36.21 8.85 8.83
C GLN A 479 35.61 9.48 7.57
N THR A 480 34.92 10.60 7.75
CA THR A 480 34.65 11.49 6.64
C THR A 480 35.95 11.67 5.92
N PRO A 481 36.10 11.26 4.66
CA PRO A 481 37.31 11.55 3.94
C PRO A 481 37.55 13.05 4.11
N ASP A 482 38.80 13.45 4.47
CA ASP A 482 39.24 14.84 4.44
C ASP A 482 39.08 15.37 3.01
N ARG A 483 37.85 15.59 2.61
CA ARG A 483 37.52 16.45 1.51
C ARG A 483 37.60 17.86 2.05
N GLU A 484 38.56 18.59 1.58
CA GLU A 484 38.52 20.06 1.73
C GLU A 484 37.09 20.47 1.31
N PRO A 485 36.37 21.21 2.16
CA PRO A 485 35.02 21.63 1.83
C PRO A 485 35.07 22.38 0.51
N GLU A 486 34.43 21.87 -0.54
CA GLU A 486 34.23 22.66 -1.74
C GLU A 486 33.61 24.00 -1.31
N PRO A 487 34.08 25.12 -1.82
CA PRO A 487 33.57 26.42 -1.44
C PRO A 487 32.08 26.41 -1.68
N LEU A 488 31.31 26.57 -0.60
CA LEU A 488 29.84 26.63 -0.66
C LEU A 488 29.50 27.75 -1.65
N PRO A 489 28.65 27.48 -2.65
CA PRO A 489 28.18 28.54 -3.54
C PRO A 489 27.53 29.64 -2.69
N ASP A 490 27.70 30.88 -3.13
CA ASP A 490 27.21 32.05 -2.42
C ASP A 490 25.72 31.86 -2.09
N VAL A 491 25.41 31.80 -0.79
CA VAL A 491 24.06 31.54 -0.27
C VAL A 491 23.06 32.57 -0.81
N GLN A 492 23.48 33.82 -1.05
CA GLN A 492 22.64 34.85 -1.67
C GLN A 492 22.27 34.51 -3.10
N THR A 493 23.21 33.94 -3.86
CA THR A 493 22.96 33.50 -5.25
C THR A 493 21.96 32.32 -5.26
N LEU A 494 22.09 31.36 -4.30
CA LEU A 494 21.14 30.26 -4.16
C LEU A 494 19.73 30.73 -3.74
N LEU A 495 19.66 31.67 -2.80
CA LEU A 495 18.38 32.23 -2.34
C LEU A 495 17.70 33.16 -3.37
N SER A 496 18.47 33.73 -4.30
CA SER A 496 17.94 34.56 -5.39
C SER A 496 17.49 33.75 -6.61
N PHE A 497 17.71 32.43 -6.62
CA PHE A 497 17.31 31.57 -7.72
C PHE A 497 15.79 31.59 -7.87
N GLN A 498 15.33 32.08 -9.03
CA GLN A 498 13.93 31.95 -9.43
C GLN A 498 13.82 30.83 -10.46
N TYR A 499 12.99 29.86 -10.17
CA TYR A 499 12.74 28.75 -11.11
C TYR A 499 12.15 29.29 -12.42
N PRO A 500 12.79 29.03 -13.58
CA PRO A 500 12.38 29.67 -14.84
C PRO A 500 11.00 29.26 -15.35
N HIS A 501 10.44 28.15 -14.84
CA HIS A 501 9.15 27.59 -15.24
C HIS A 501 8.09 27.68 -14.12
N GLN A 502 8.03 28.81 -13.39
CA GLN A 502 7.08 28.96 -12.26
C GLN A 502 5.62 28.75 -12.66
N ALA A 503 5.21 29.17 -13.85
CA ALA A 503 3.86 28.95 -14.36
C ALA A 503 3.55 27.44 -14.54
N ALA A 504 4.54 26.65 -14.97
CA ALA A 504 4.39 25.21 -15.16
C ALA A 504 4.26 24.44 -13.83
N VAL A 505 4.90 24.93 -12.76
CA VAL A 505 4.82 24.30 -11.42
C VAL A 505 3.40 24.32 -10.85
N GLN A 506 2.63 25.37 -11.13
CA GLN A 506 1.24 25.51 -10.67
C GLN A 506 0.22 24.87 -11.61
N ALA A 507 0.64 24.46 -12.80
CA ALA A 507 -0.24 23.87 -13.80
C ALA A 507 -0.45 22.37 -13.51
N PRO A 508 -1.70 21.87 -13.54
CA PRO A 508 -1.95 20.45 -13.41
C PRO A 508 -1.38 19.70 -14.62
N SER A 509 -0.66 18.60 -14.40
CA SER A 509 -0.12 17.75 -15.47
C SER A 509 -1.23 17.05 -16.28
N LYS A 510 -2.44 16.97 -15.71
CA LYS A 510 -3.62 16.32 -16.28
C LYS A 510 -4.84 17.22 -16.11
N VAL A 511 -5.57 17.43 -17.20
CA VAL A 511 -6.79 18.25 -17.24
C VAL A 511 -7.92 17.45 -17.88
N THR A 512 -9.12 17.55 -17.32
CA THR A 512 -10.31 16.98 -17.97
C THR A 512 -10.99 18.05 -18.85
N ALA A 513 -11.61 17.63 -19.96
CA ALA A 513 -12.35 18.54 -20.84
C ALA A 513 -13.48 19.28 -20.10
N THR A 514 -13.96 18.73 -19.01
CA THR A 514 -14.98 19.32 -18.14
C THR A 514 -14.41 20.46 -17.30
N GLN A 515 -13.15 20.40 -16.88
CA GLN A 515 -12.48 21.47 -16.11
C GLN A 515 -12.24 22.76 -16.91
N LEU A 516 -12.30 22.68 -18.24
CA LEU A 516 -12.19 23.83 -19.12
C LEU A 516 -13.48 24.69 -19.19
N LYS A 517 -14.52 24.31 -18.48
CA LYS A 517 -15.82 25.02 -18.44
C LYS A 517 -15.84 26.33 -17.64
N GLY A 518 -14.80 26.68 -16.90
CA GLY A 518 -14.80 27.87 -16.04
C GLY A 518 -14.91 27.53 -14.53
N ARG A 519 -14.14 28.23 -13.77
CA ARG A 519 -13.55 27.93 -12.46
C ARG A 519 -14.49 27.64 -11.26
N GLU A 520 -15.81 27.67 -11.34
CA GLU A 520 -16.64 27.69 -10.14
C GLU A 520 -17.61 26.49 -9.94
N LEU A 521 -17.83 25.63 -10.92
CA LEU A 521 -18.89 24.59 -10.81
C LEU A 521 -18.42 23.15 -10.85
N ASP A 522 -17.15 22.83 -11.03
CA ASP A 522 -16.69 21.45 -11.30
C ASP A 522 -15.72 20.83 -10.28
N ARG A 523 -15.62 21.36 -9.06
CA ARG A 523 -14.93 20.64 -7.97
C ARG A 523 -15.55 19.26 -7.69
N GLU A 524 -16.86 19.14 -7.82
CA GLU A 524 -17.58 17.89 -7.57
C GLU A 524 -17.43 16.81 -8.66
N ALA A 525 -17.20 17.20 -9.92
CA ALA A 525 -17.00 16.24 -11.02
C ALA A 525 -15.55 15.71 -11.06
N ALA A 526 -14.57 16.50 -10.66
CA ALA A 526 -13.17 16.07 -10.54
C ALA A 526 -12.96 15.04 -9.42
N GLU A 527 -13.71 15.15 -8.33
CA GLU A 527 -13.65 14.21 -7.21
C GLU A 527 -14.15 12.79 -7.57
N GLN A 528 -15.05 12.66 -8.55
CA GLN A 528 -15.53 11.36 -9.01
C GLN A 528 -14.58 10.65 -9.98
N ALA A 529 -13.72 11.39 -10.69
CA ALA A 529 -12.72 10.81 -11.60
C ALA A 529 -11.49 10.24 -10.85
N MET A 530 -11.30 10.58 -9.58
CA MET A 530 -10.19 10.14 -8.74
C MET A 530 -10.55 9.08 -7.68
N GLN A 531 -11.70 8.41 -7.79
CA GLN A 531 -11.90 7.25 -6.92
C GLN A 531 -11.06 6.07 -7.44
N PRO A 532 -10.04 5.62 -6.68
CA PRO A 532 -9.39 4.35 -6.96
C PRO A 532 -10.44 3.25 -6.80
N LEU A 533 -10.41 2.26 -7.69
CA LEU A 533 -11.17 1.02 -7.64
C LEU A 533 -10.77 0.18 -6.40
N LEU A 534 -11.10 0.66 -5.23
CA LEU A 534 -11.15 -0.14 -4.01
C LEU A 534 -12.63 -0.34 -3.66
N ALA A 535 -13.30 -1.16 -4.47
CA ALA A 535 -14.57 -1.72 -4.12
C ALA A 535 -14.38 -2.69 -2.95
N SER A 536 -14.48 -2.18 -1.73
CA SER A 536 -14.71 -3.03 -0.58
C SER A 536 -16.12 -3.62 -0.72
N THR A 537 -16.21 -4.92 -0.85
CA THR A 537 -17.43 -5.71 -1.00
C THR A 537 -18.25 -5.82 0.30
N ARG A 538 -18.29 -4.81 1.16
CA ARG A 538 -19.25 -4.74 2.25
C ARG A 538 -20.40 -3.85 1.87
N ARG A 539 -21.41 -4.45 1.22
CA ARG A 539 -22.75 -3.86 1.07
C ARG A 539 -23.39 -3.77 2.46
N TRP A 540 -23.22 -2.63 3.13
CA TRP A 540 -24.14 -2.26 4.20
C TRP A 540 -25.49 -2.01 3.57
N ARG A 541 -26.52 -2.78 3.95
CA ARG A 541 -27.91 -2.47 3.56
C ARG A 541 -28.23 -1.10 4.16
N GLN A 542 -28.37 -0.10 3.30
CA GLN A 542 -28.84 1.22 3.75
C GLN A 542 -30.24 1.08 4.35
N PRO A 543 -30.52 1.75 5.49
CA PRO A 543 -31.85 1.76 6.07
C PRO A 543 -32.90 2.22 5.07
N ALA A 544 -34.10 1.61 5.10
CA ALA A 544 -35.18 1.84 4.13
C ALA A 544 -35.62 3.31 4.02
N PHE A 545 -35.46 4.13 5.07
CA PHE A 545 -35.80 5.55 5.04
C PHE A 545 -34.89 6.42 4.16
N LEU A 546 -33.67 5.98 3.85
CA LEU A 546 -32.77 6.67 2.93
C LEU A 546 -33.11 6.43 1.45
N THR A 547 -33.91 5.42 1.17
CA THR A 547 -34.34 5.09 -0.20
C THR A 547 -35.55 5.89 -0.68
N GLN A 548 -36.21 6.69 0.21
CA GLN A 548 -37.40 7.48 -0.08
C GLN A 548 -37.12 8.97 -0.37
N ARG A 549 -35.86 9.40 -0.50
CA ARG A 549 -35.56 10.78 -0.89
C ARG A 549 -36.01 11.06 -2.33
N PRO A 550 -36.55 12.27 -2.61
CA PRO A 550 -36.82 12.71 -3.98
C PRO A 550 -35.54 12.60 -4.83
N LEU A 551 -35.71 12.24 -6.10
CA LEU A 551 -34.62 12.14 -7.04
C LEU A 551 -34.02 13.54 -7.28
N GLU A 552 -32.71 13.70 -7.08
CA GLU A 552 -31.99 14.93 -7.35
C GLU A 552 -31.77 15.09 -8.86
N GLY A 553 -31.70 16.33 -9.36
CA GLY A 553 -31.48 16.60 -10.78
C GLY A 553 -30.22 15.92 -11.34
N ARG A 554 -29.18 15.76 -10.52
CA ARG A 554 -27.94 15.04 -10.86
C ARG A 554 -28.18 13.54 -11.08
N GLU A 555 -29.00 12.90 -10.26
CA GLU A 555 -29.32 11.47 -10.41
C GLU A 555 -30.11 11.21 -11.71
N ILE A 556 -30.99 12.14 -12.08
CA ILE A 556 -31.74 12.09 -13.35
C ILE A 556 -30.77 12.22 -14.54
N GLY A 557 -29.82 13.15 -14.44
CA GLY A 557 -28.79 13.35 -15.46
C GLY A 557 -27.96 12.10 -15.69
N THR A 558 -27.36 11.59 -14.63
CA THR A 558 -26.50 10.37 -14.70
C THR A 558 -27.29 9.17 -15.22
N ALA A 559 -28.54 8.96 -14.78
CA ALA A 559 -29.36 7.85 -15.25
C ALA A 559 -29.73 8.00 -16.74
N THR A 560 -29.97 9.22 -17.22
CA THR A 560 -30.30 9.50 -18.63
C THR A 560 -29.08 9.24 -19.53
N HIS A 561 -27.87 9.73 -19.16
CA HIS A 561 -26.63 9.44 -19.90
C HIS A 561 -26.36 7.93 -19.94
N LEU A 562 -26.49 7.24 -18.81
CA LEU A 562 -26.29 5.79 -18.74
C LEU A 562 -27.31 5.04 -19.62
N ALA A 563 -28.57 5.50 -19.67
CA ALA A 563 -29.57 4.94 -20.58
C ALA A 563 -29.13 5.16 -22.03
N MET A 564 -28.78 6.40 -22.43
CA MET A 564 -28.33 6.71 -23.80
C MET A 564 -27.08 5.92 -24.21
N GLN A 565 -26.22 5.57 -23.28
CA GLN A 565 -25.05 4.74 -23.54
C GLN A 565 -25.41 3.31 -23.99
N PHE A 566 -26.42 2.68 -23.36
CA PHE A 566 -26.70 1.24 -23.52
C PHE A 566 -27.96 0.92 -24.30
N LEU A 567 -28.85 1.90 -24.63
CA LEU A 567 -30.00 1.69 -25.48
C LEU A 567 -29.55 1.23 -26.87
N ARG A 568 -30.33 0.29 -27.45
CA ARG A 568 -30.23 -0.08 -28.86
C ARG A 568 -31.01 0.95 -29.64
N TYR A 569 -30.31 1.88 -30.28
CA TYR A 569 -30.95 3.03 -30.95
C TYR A 569 -31.90 2.62 -32.05
N GLU A 570 -31.59 1.54 -32.76
CA GLU A 570 -32.45 0.95 -33.80
C GLU A 570 -33.82 0.46 -33.27
N ALA A 571 -33.88 0.08 -31.99
CA ALA A 571 -35.12 -0.35 -31.35
C ALA A 571 -35.97 0.82 -30.81
N CYS A 572 -35.41 2.02 -30.74
CA CYS A 572 -36.01 3.20 -30.11
C CYS A 572 -36.89 4.05 -31.06
N GLY A 573 -37.31 3.52 -32.21
CA GLY A 573 -38.13 4.21 -33.20
C GLY A 573 -39.57 4.56 -32.75
N SER A 574 -40.02 4.01 -31.65
CA SER A 574 -41.35 4.27 -31.07
C SER A 574 -41.25 4.39 -29.54
N GLN A 575 -42.24 5.01 -28.91
CA GLN A 575 -42.32 5.11 -27.46
C GLN A 575 -42.34 3.74 -26.78
N ALA A 576 -43.04 2.77 -27.37
CA ALA A 576 -43.06 1.39 -26.88
C ALA A 576 -41.71 0.71 -27.00
N GLY A 577 -40.92 1.01 -28.06
CA GLY A 577 -39.57 0.53 -28.22
C GLY A 577 -38.61 1.08 -27.14
N VAL A 578 -38.71 2.38 -26.83
CA VAL A 578 -37.95 3.00 -25.73
C VAL A 578 -38.28 2.34 -24.38
N GLU A 579 -39.56 2.06 -24.12
CA GLU A 579 -39.97 1.37 -22.89
C GLU A 579 -39.42 -0.06 -22.83
N ALA A 580 -39.51 -0.80 -23.91
CA ALA A 580 -38.98 -2.17 -24.00
C ALA A 580 -37.46 -2.19 -23.74
N GLU A 581 -36.71 -1.26 -24.32
CA GLU A 581 -35.27 -1.15 -24.12
C GLU A 581 -34.89 -0.73 -22.70
N LEU A 582 -35.58 0.22 -22.07
CA LEU A 582 -35.36 0.58 -20.67
C LEU A 582 -35.68 -0.60 -19.72
N ASN A 583 -36.70 -1.39 -20.01
CA ASN A 583 -37.02 -2.60 -19.25
C ASN A 583 -35.91 -3.68 -19.44
N ARG A 584 -35.37 -3.81 -20.65
CA ARG A 584 -34.22 -4.68 -20.92
C ARG A 584 -33.00 -4.25 -20.09
N LEU A 585 -32.66 -2.94 -20.11
CA LEU A 585 -31.54 -2.42 -19.35
C LEU A 585 -31.69 -2.66 -17.83
N LEU A 586 -32.91 -2.60 -17.33
CA LEU A 586 -33.19 -2.94 -15.93
C LEU A 586 -33.05 -4.46 -15.68
N ALA A 587 -33.56 -5.30 -16.58
CA ALA A 587 -33.49 -6.75 -16.44
C ALA A 587 -32.04 -7.29 -16.55
N GLU A 588 -31.25 -6.71 -17.44
CA GLU A 588 -29.83 -7.06 -17.65
C GLU A 588 -28.89 -6.40 -16.62
N GLY A 589 -29.40 -5.55 -15.73
CA GLY A 589 -28.63 -4.94 -14.65
C GLY A 589 -27.78 -3.71 -15.05
N PHE A 590 -27.96 -3.17 -16.26
CA PHE A 590 -27.32 -1.92 -16.69
C PHE A 590 -27.88 -0.70 -15.95
N LEU A 591 -29.16 -0.75 -15.55
CA LEU A 591 -29.80 0.26 -14.73
C LEU A 591 -30.33 -0.38 -13.44
N THR A 592 -30.15 0.33 -12.33
CA THR A 592 -30.85 -0.03 -11.09
C THR A 592 -32.34 0.38 -11.17
N ALA A 593 -33.20 -0.22 -10.36
CA ALA A 593 -34.62 0.14 -10.30
C ALA A 593 -34.84 1.64 -9.99
N ARG A 594 -33.94 2.27 -9.21
CA ARG A 594 -33.98 3.70 -8.89
C ARG A 594 -33.60 4.53 -10.12
N GLN A 595 -32.56 4.17 -10.84
CA GLN A 595 -32.12 4.84 -12.07
C GLN A 595 -33.18 4.71 -13.20
N ALA A 596 -33.75 3.52 -13.38
CA ALA A 596 -34.78 3.30 -14.37
C ALA A 596 -36.06 4.15 -14.12
N ARG A 597 -36.37 4.45 -12.84
CA ARG A 597 -37.46 5.39 -12.47
C ARG A 597 -37.06 6.85 -12.68
N ALA A 598 -35.74 7.18 -12.57
CA ALA A 598 -35.21 8.53 -12.76
C ALA A 598 -35.23 8.96 -14.23
N VAL A 599 -35.10 8.02 -15.17
CA VAL A 599 -35.07 8.31 -16.60
C VAL A 599 -36.46 8.75 -17.11
N ASN A 600 -36.49 9.95 -17.71
CA ASN A 600 -37.72 10.40 -18.38
C ASN A 600 -37.84 9.76 -19.77
N ARG A 601 -38.76 8.80 -19.88
CA ARG A 601 -38.99 8.01 -21.09
C ARG A 601 -39.42 8.87 -22.29
N GLN A 602 -40.18 9.92 -22.02
CA GLN A 602 -40.65 10.81 -23.04
C GLN A 602 -39.52 11.65 -23.67
N TRP A 603 -38.60 12.12 -22.87
CA TRP A 603 -37.42 12.86 -23.37
C TRP A 603 -36.59 12.03 -24.35
N ILE A 604 -36.41 10.74 -24.07
CA ILE A 604 -35.70 9.83 -24.96
C ILE A 604 -36.51 9.58 -26.25
N GLY A 605 -37.81 9.36 -26.11
CA GLY A 605 -38.69 9.17 -27.26
C GLY A 605 -38.73 10.41 -28.16
N ASP A 606 -38.78 11.61 -27.57
CA ASP A 606 -38.77 12.88 -28.31
C ASP A 606 -37.43 13.08 -29.05
N PHE A 607 -36.30 12.71 -28.43
CA PHE A 607 -35.01 12.74 -29.11
C PHE A 607 -34.99 11.86 -30.37
N PHE A 608 -35.47 10.62 -30.29
CA PHE A 608 -35.44 9.69 -31.42
C PHE A 608 -36.48 10.05 -32.53
N ARG A 609 -37.43 10.97 -32.27
CA ARG A 609 -38.31 11.55 -33.30
C ARG A 609 -37.64 12.68 -34.07
N THR A 610 -36.54 13.29 -33.56
CA THR A 610 -35.82 14.31 -34.30
C THR A 610 -35.09 13.72 -35.52
N GLU A 611 -34.79 14.55 -36.54
CA GLU A 611 -34.03 14.12 -37.72
C GLU A 611 -32.69 13.51 -37.31
N LEU A 612 -32.02 14.08 -36.28
CA LEU A 612 -30.77 13.58 -35.75
C LEU A 612 -30.96 12.21 -35.09
N GLY A 613 -31.96 12.04 -34.24
CA GLY A 613 -32.28 10.78 -33.60
C GLY A 613 -32.60 9.66 -34.60
N GLN A 614 -33.38 9.97 -35.64
CA GLN A 614 -33.68 9.03 -36.74
C GLN A 614 -32.44 8.63 -37.54
N ARG A 615 -31.48 9.59 -37.70
CA ARG A 615 -30.19 9.32 -38.34
C ARG A 615 -29.35 8.38 -37.54
N LEU A 616 -29.26 8.61 -36.21
CA LEU A 616 -28.52 7.74 -35.28
C LEU A 616 -29.08 6.32 -35.20
N GLN A 617 -30.41 6.14 -35.41
CA GLN A 617 -31.04 4.83 -35.51
C GLN A 617 -30.59 4.01 -36.74
N ARG A 618 -30.20 4.69 -37.83
CA ARG A 618 -29.82 4.07 -39.11
C ARG A 618 -28.28 3.98 -39.28
N GLY A 619 -27.54 4.67 -38.45
CA GLY A 619 -26.08 4.81 -38.59
C GLY A 619 -25.32 3.61 -38.08
N GLN A 620 -24.32 3.12 -38.83
CA GLN A 620 -23.47 1.99 -38.44
C GLN A 620 -22.21 2.45 -37.66
N ASP A 621 -21.78 3.72 -37.78
CA ASP A 621 -20.53 4.20 -37.18
C ASP A 621 -20.75 5.22 -36.05
N VAL A 622 -21.59 4.85 -35.08
CA VAL A 622 -21.90 5.67 -33.91
C VAL A 622 -21.06 5.21 -32.73
N LEU A 623 -20.17 6.09 -32.26
CA LEU A 623 -19.39 5.88 -31.03
C LEU A 623 -20.09 6.57 -29.85
N ARG A 624 -20.29 5.84 -28.76
CA ARG A 624 -20.93 6.32 -27.53
C ARG A 624 -19.99 6.22 -26.35
N GLU A 625 -20.00 7.20 -25.46
CA GLU A 625 -19.10 7.30 -24.30
C GLU A 625 -17.63 7.05 -24.68
N PHE A 626 -17.23 7.69 -25.77
CA PHE A 626 -15.89 7.53 -26.29
C PHE A 626 -14.88 8.25 -25.41
N LYS A 627 -14.03 7.46 -24.74
CA LYS A 627 -12.97 7.97 -23.86
C LYS A 627 -11.74 8.32 -24.67
N PHE A 628 -11.20 9.52 -24.47
CA PHE A 628 -9.98 9.94 -25.11
C PHE A 628 -8.94 10.47 -24.12
N SER A 629 -7.68 10.37 -24.53
CA SER A 629 -6.53 10.91 -23.80
C SER A 629 -5.51 11.40 -24.83
N ILE A 630 -5.25 12.70 -24.86
CA ILE A 630 -4.32 13.32 -25.80
C ILE A 630 -3.38 14.29 -25.09
N LEU A 631 -2.17 14.44 -25.62
CA LEU A 631 -1.28 15.53 -25.21
C LEU A 631 -1.70 16.82 -25.94
N ALA A 632 -2.13 17.80 -25.16
CA ALA A 632 -2.54 19.12 -25.67
C ALA A 632 -1.50 20.20 -25.29
N ASP A 633 -1.47 21.30 -26.00
CA ASP A 633 -0.65 22.45 -25.66
C ASP A 633 -1.19 23.11 -24.39
N GLY A 634 -0.31 23.52 -23.47
CA GLY A 634 -0.68 24.14 -22.19
C GLY A 634 -1.51 25.40 -22.31
N ARG A 635 -1.42 26.11 -23.44
CA ARG A 635 -2.25 27.32 -23.77
C ARG A 635 -3.75 27.06 -23.71
N ILE A 636 -4.16 25.80 -23.82
CA ILE A 636 -5.57 25.41 -23.68
C ILE A 636 -6.12 25.67 -22.25
N LEU A 637 -5.22 25.67 -21.26
CA LEU A 637 -5.53 25.97 -19.87
C LEU A 637 -5.23 27.43 -19.53
N GLN A 638 -4.06 27.94 -19.93
CA GLN A 638 -3.58 29.28 -19.61
C GLN A 638 -2.55 29.76 -20.65
N GLU A 639 -2.62 31.01 -21.06
CA GLU A 639 -1.76 31.58 -22.14
C GLU A 639 -0.26 31.50 -21.80
N ASP A 640 0.09 31.62 -20.52
CA ASP A 640 1.47 31.58 -20.02
C ASP A 640 2.15 30.21 -20.11
N LEU A 641 1.40 29.13 -20.39
CA LEU A 641 1.90 27.77 -20.51
C LEU A 641 2.32 27.43 -21.96
N THR A 642 2.84 28.37 -22.69
CA THR A 642 3.32 28.16 -24.06
C THR A 642 4.51 27.19 -24.09
N GLY A 643 4.39 26.11 -24.87
CA GLY A 643 5.43 25.09 -24.99
C GLY A 643 5.31 23.91 -24.01
N GLU A 644 4.50 24.05 -22.97
CA GLU A 644 4.19 22.96 -22.06
C GLU A 644 3.12 22.02 -22.63
N LYS A 645 3.21 20.72 -22.33
CA LYS A 645 2.25 19.71 -22.77
C LYS A 645 1.47 19.19 -21.59
N LEU A 646 0.14 19.24 -21.68
CA LEU A 646 -0.78 18.74 -20.68
C LEU A 646 -1.51 17.49 -21.19
N LEU A 647 -1.75 16.53 -20.31
CA LEU A 647 -2.58 15.38 -20.64
C LEU A 647 -4.06 15.78 -20.53
N LEU A 648 -4.72 15.92 -21.70
CA LEU A 648 -6.14 16.23 -21.79
C LEU A 648 -6.94 14.93 -21.91
N GLN A 649 -7.87 14.71 -21.00
CA GLN A 649 -8.76 13.57 -21.01
C GLN A 649 -10.23 14.01 -21.07
N GLY A 650 -11.06 13.17 -21.65
CA GLY A 650 -12.50 13.38 -21.69
C GLY A 650 -13.28 12.19 -22.15
N VAL A 651 -14.59 12.29 -22.00
CA VAL A 651 -15.55 11.31 -22.48
C VAL A 651 -16.55 12.03 -23.34
N VAL A 652 -16.73 11.58 -24.57
CA VAL A 652 -17.67 12.15 -25.52
C VAL A 652 -18.93 11.31 -25.51
N ASP A 653 -20.07 11.91 -25.19
CA ASP A 653 -21.35 11.19 -25.05
C ASP A 653 -21.71 10.40 -26.33
N CYS A 654 -21.62 11.07 -27.47
CA CYS A 654 -21.89 10.47 -28.76
C CYS A 654 -21.12 11.20 -29.87
N CYS A 655 -20.54 10.45 -30.77
CA CYS A 655 -20.03 10.99 -32.02
C CYS A 655 -20.25 9.98 -33.16
N PHE A 656 -20.31 10.49 -34.37
CA PHE A 656 -20.45 9.62 -35.56
C PHE A 656 -19.64 10.18 -36.72
N MET A 657 -19.14 9.23 -37.50
CA MET A 657 -18.32 9.51 -38.67
C MET A 657 -19.20 9.73 -39.90
N GLU A 658 -18.87 10.76 -40.64
CA GLU A 658 -19.46 11.01 -41.96
C GLU A 658 -18.36 10.98 -43.04
N GLU A 659 -18.73 10.95 -44.30
CA GLU A 659 -17.74 10.96 -45.39
C GLU A 659 -16.87 12.21 -45.34
N ASP A 660 -17.48 13.35 -45.00
CA ASP A 660 -16.87 14.71 -45.02
C ASP A 660 -16.43 15.20 -43.61
N GLY A 661 -16.56 14.39 -42.55
CA GLY A 661 -16.09 14.80 -41.24
C GLY A 661 -16.73 14.11 -40.06
N ILE A 662 -16.50 14.64 -38.85
CA ILE A 662 -16.98 14.12 -37.59
C ILE A 662 -18.07 15.03 -37.05
N THR A 663 -19.23 14.45 -36.68
CA THR A 663 -20.26 15.17 -35.93
C THR A 663 -20.19 14.73 -34.48
N VAL A 664 -20.09 15.68 -33.56
CA VAL A 664 -20.03 15.46 -32.11
C VAL A 664 -21.34 15.89 -31.50
N LEU A 665 -21.94 15.04 -30.67
CA LEU A 665 -23.18 15.28 -29.96
C LEU A 665 -22.97 15.06 -28.46
N ASP A 666 -23.39 16.03 -27.68
CA ASP A 666 -23.31 15.98 -26.22
C ASP A 666 -24.71 16.24 -25.63
N PHE A 667 -25.14 15.38 -24.71
CA PHE A 667 -26.46 15.38 -24.12
C PHE A 667 -26.50 16.24 -22.85
N LYS A 668 -27.54 17.07 -22.69
CA LYS A 668 -27.73 17.92 -21.52
C LYS A 668 -29.11 17.73 -20.91
N THR A 669 -29.14 17.44 -19.61
CA THR A 669 -30.35 17.23 -18.80
C THR A 669 -30.67 18.43 -17.89
N ASP A 670 -29.87 19.49 -17.99
CA ASP A 670 -30.02 20.70 -17.16
C ASP A 670 -31.37 21.39 -17.37
N ARG A 671 -31.81 22.10 -16.33
CA ARG A 671 -33.03 22.91 -16.38
C ARG A 671 -32.74 24.22 -17.16
N VAL A 672 -33.13 24.24 -18.42
CA VAL A 672 -33.03 25.39 -19.29
C VAL A 672 -34.44 25.98 -19.51
N ARG A 673 -34.60 27.30 -19.33
CA ARG A 673 -35.87 27.97 -19.65
C ARG A 673 -36.07 27.97 -21.17
N PRO A 674 -37.30 27.76 -21.68
CA PRO A 674 -37.54 27.85 -23.09
C PRO A 674 -37.06 29.20 -23.66
N GLY A 675 -36.22 29.15 -24.73
CA GLY A 675 -35.57 30.33 -25.31
C GLY A 675 -34.19 30.65 -24.71
N GLY A 676 -33.75 29.97 -23.64
CA GLY A 676 -32.44 30.15 -23.02
C GLY A 676 -31.36 29.19 -23.53
N GLU A 677 -31.67 28.36 -24.55
CA GLU A 677 -30.77 27.29 -25.00
C GLU A 677 -29.46 27.82 -25.58
N ALA A 678 -29.49 28.96 -26.31
CA ALA A 678 -28.28 29.59 -26.85
C ALA A 678 -27.32 30.07 -25.73
N ALA A 679 -27.86 30.66 -24.66
CA ALA A 679 -27.06 31.08 -23.52
C ALA A 679 -26.50 29.89 -22.75
N ALA A 680 -27.29 28.80 -22.64
CA ALA A 680 -26.82 27.53 -22.06
C ALA A 680 -25.71 26.91 -22.94
N ALA A 681 -25.90 26.88 -24.26
CA ALA A 681 -24.90 26.36 -25.20
C ALA A 681 -23.56 27.13 -25.15
N ALA A 682 -23.58 28.43 -24.91
CA ALA A 682 -22.36 29.21 -24.75
C ALA A 682 -21.49 28.72 -23.57
N ARG A 683 -22.11 28.26 -22.44
CA ARG A 683 -21.42 27.73 -21.30
C ARG A 683 -20.75 26.38 -21.60
N TYR A 684 -21.32 25.57 -22.47
CA TYR A 684 -20.81 24.24 -22.86
C TYR A 684 -19.89 24.33 -24.11
N GLY A 685 -19.78 25.46 -24.73
CA GLY A 685 -19.02 25.68 -25.97
C GLY A 685 -17.54 25.27 -25.86
N GLY A 686 -16.89 25.60 -24.76
CA GLY A 686 -15.49 25.19 -24.50
C GLY A 686 -15.33 23.66 -24.45
N GLN A 687 -16.17 22.96 -23.71
CA GLN A 687 -16.13 21.52 -23.60
C GLN A 687 -16.30 20.80 -24.94
N ILE A 688 -17.37 21.15 -25.69
CA ILE A 688 -17.66 20.42 -26.93
C ILE A 688 -16.64 20.77 -28.04
N ARG A 689 -16.07 21.98 -28.06
CA ARG A 689 -14.94 22.31 -28.98
C ARG A 689 -13.71 21.46 -28.63
N THR A 690 -13.40 21.31 -27.36
CA THR A 690 -12.32 20.46 -26.92
C THR A 690 -12.53 18.98 -27.35
N TYR A 691 -13.75 18.50 -27.29
CA TYR A 691 -14.09 17.19 -27.83
C TYR A 691 -13.86 17.10 -29.34
N GLY A 692 -14.28 18.11 -30.08
CA GLY A 692 -14.05 18.20 -31.53
C GLY A 692 -12.57 18.19 -31.88
N GLN A 693 -11.75 18.99 -31.18
CA GLN A 693 -10.29 19.01 -31.38
C GLN A 693 -9.65 17.66 -31.11
N ALA A 694 -10.03 17.01 -29.99
CA ALA A 694 -9.51 15.72 -29.64
C ALA A 694 -9.85 14.65 -30.68
N LEU A 695 -11.11 14.56 -31.07
CA LEU A 695 -11.57 13.59 -32.06
C LEU A 695 -10.96 13.84 -33.46
N SER A 696 -10.87 15.11 -33.89
CA SER A 696 -10.22 15.44 -35.14
C SER A 696 -8.76 15.00 -35.18
N ARG A 697 -8.06 15.15 -34.06
CA ARG A 697 -6.67 14.70 -33.95
C ARG A 697 -6.52 13.16 -33.89
N ILE A 698 -7.44 12.48 -33.21
CA ILE A 698 -7.42 11.02 -33.07
C ILE A 698 -7.76 10.33 -34.39
N PHE A 699 -8.81 10.79 -35.08
CA PHE A 699 -9.31 10.15 -36.28
C PHE A 699 -8.77 10.75 -37.57
N GLY A 700 -8.02 11.84 -37.50
CA GLY A 700 -7.45 12.50 -38.68
C GLY A 700 -8.50 13.12 -39.62
N LYS A 701 -9.73 13.32 -39.18
CA LYS A 701 -10.85 13.86 -39.97
C LYS A 701 -11.25 15.25 -39.43
N PRO A 702 -11.76 16.15 -40.29
CA PRO A 702 -12.24 17.45 -39.87
C PRO A 702 -13.53 17.34 -39.05
N VAL A 703 -13.75 18.30 -38.14
CA VAL A 703 -15.01 18.42 -37.41
C VAL A 703 -16.03 19.11 -38.33
N LYS A 704 -17.18 18.44 -38.55
CA LYS A 704 -18.27 18.96 -39.37
C LYS A 704 -19.25 19.78 -38.54
N LYS A 705 -19.74 19.19 -37.41
CA LYS A 705 -20.71 19.84 -36.54
C LYS A 705 -20.43 19.49 -35.05
N LEU A 706 -20.70 20.46 -34.18
CA LEU A 706 -20.73 20.33 -32.74
C LEU A 706 -22.15 20.62 -32.26
N LEU A 707 -22.82 19.63 -31.68
CA LEU A 707 -24.24 19.66 -31.37
C LEU A 707 -24.46 19.41 -29.86
N LEU A 708 -25.31 20.25 -29.26
CA LEU A 708 -25.82 20.04 -27.88
C LEU A 708 -27.29 19.77 -27.97
N TYR A 709 -27.74 18.65 -27.34
CA TYR A 709 -29.14 18.33 -27.25
C TYR A 709 -29.65 18.50 -25.82
N PHE A 710 -30.61 19.37 -25.62
CA PHE A 710 -31.22 19.66 -24.34
C PHE A 710 -32.51 18.83 -24.17
N PHE A 711 -32.44 17.78 -23.38
CA PHE A 711 -33.58 16.86 -23.17
C PHE A 711 -34.85 17.54 -22.64
N GLN A 712 -34.69 18.53 -21.75
CA GLN A 712 -35.85 19.20 -21.15
C GLN A 712 -36.64 20.03 -22.13
N THR A 713 -36.01 20.67 -23.10
CA THR A 713 -36.66 21.54 -24.10
C THR A 713 -36.85 20.84 -25.44
N GLY A 714 -36.25 19.66 -25.63
CA GLY A 714 -36.26 18.91 -26.88
C GLY A 714 -35.53 19.61 -28.04
N LYS A 715 -34.68 20.61 -27.76
CA LYS A 715 -34.04 21.43 -28.77
C LYS A 715 -32.59 21.05 -28.99
N LEU A 716 -32.17 21.07 -30.24
CA LEU A 716 -30.82 20.91 -30.71
C LEU A 716 -30.20 22.28 -30.92
N GLN A 717 -28.99 22.50 -30.41
CA GLN A 717 -28.22 23.74 -30.58
C GLN A 717 -26.85 23.44 -31.19
N GLU A 718 -26.54 24.03 -32.31
CA GLU A 718 -25.23 23.94 -32.93
C GLU A 718 -24.27 24.97 -32.30
N VAL A 719 -23.06 24.51 -31.95
CA VAL A 719 -21.97 25.35 -31.44
C VAL A 719 -21.01 25.62 -32.59
N PRO A 720 -20.67 26.89 -32.87
CA PRO A 720 -19.75 27.23 -33.95
C PRO A 720 -18.39 26.57 -33.75
N TRP A 721 -17.89 25.91 -34.78
CA TRP A 721 -16.52 25.40 -34.85
C TRP A 721 -15.59 26.49 -35.33
N SER A 722 -14.70 26.99 -34.46
CA SER A 722 -13.56 27.82 -34.86
C SER A 722 -12.30 26.99 -34.59
N LYS A 723 -11.44 26.79 -35.60
CA LYS A 723 -10.07 26.34 -35.34
C LYS A 723 -9.40 27.42 -34.49
N ALA A 724 -9.13 27.11 -33.21
CA ALA A 724 -8.26 27.93 -32.39
C ALA A 724 -6.81 27.71 -32.81
#